data_8044b1b7a86dd7ea8a6deef3119442d9
#
_entry.id   8044b1b7a86dd7ea8a6deef3119442d9
#
_cell.length_a   1.000
_cell.length_b   1.000
_cell.length_c   1.000
_cell.angle_alpha   90.00
_cell.angle_beta   90.00
_cell.angle_gamma   90.00
#
_symmetry.space_group_name_H-M   'P 1'
#
loop_
_entity.id
_entity.type
_entity.pdbx_description
1 polymer ?
#
loop_
_entity_poly.entity_id
_entity_poly.type
_entity_poly.pdbx_seq_one_letter_code
_entity_poly.pdbx_strand_id
1 'polypeptide(L)'
;MKKRNLLSTAVTLSVLMSAFAVSGAYAAEKMNQYNLSEVVVEAERGNLAGGMMQTRQKVGMFLGEKDTLDVPLHEVTFTKEALDIYSQPGRGMLDTLALDPAVRASHGSMDTSVSIRGLSSHGMKWTLNGVAGMSHQMQMPYNFVDTVSVIAGPSIGITGMSTSMSTQSGGVVNMVSKKAQAEPNADLKLGWSTNNYLTQSIDVGQRFGKNKEYGIRINAMNASGDLSVEGTHDLQRNVYINLDRVGKHSNTNLLAGYDYDNEDGRSNTINLAGNMNSLPGVPNNKKNLSPTWSNDTYKNWTAVLNHEQKFADNMSYFVNAGWHKEDYTSWLQQWSGRALIDDKGNYKGTYTQMPVYHSTHYFGAGLKGNFDIGNFKNEYALNIDRSWFRRARVNNVTAANKYSVSGNIYTGCTTPKPNITWDPVTKQYTTVMTGWSLIDTLTTKDGKLAITGGVHHHSVDTSHNDDKTASGRRDQSSATSPIWGLTYKVNPNTTVYANHTETFSEGGVVSPGYLNEGSTIPPSKTKQNEIGVKMKSGAFLHTLSAFKNTQQSSITVPDSKDPSKFWYTLNGENEYKGLEYSAVGALSDKWDMIFGIAYMDAEKSKTQGGKNDGRKVCGIPKWSGDLALTYKPDKATKFISRLNYTGKTRIHDTSSYAMPIGISSITLLDLGASYDTKIAGYDATITAMCYNVFNKNYWYASGDNSVGLGAPRNFMVTANFKF
;
A
#
# COMPACT_ATOMS: atom_id res chain seq x y z
N MET A 1 -20.92 -18.19 -24.33
CA MET A 1 -20.38 -17.56 -23.10
C MET A 1 -21.38 -16.63 -22.38
N LYS A 2 -22.14 -15.76 -23.06
CA LYS A 2 -23.11 -14.83 -22.41
C LYS A 2 -24.20 -15.46 -21.53
N LYS A 3 -24.71 -16.68 -21.83
CA LYS A 3 -25.76 -17.35 -21.03
C LYS A 3 -25.25 -17.96 -19.71
N ARG A 4 -23.97 -18.29 -19.60
CA ARG A 4 -23.39 -18.87 -18.37
C ARG A 4 -23.21 -17.85 -17.24
N ASN A 5 -22.93 -16.60 -17.59
CA ASN A 5 -22.75 -15.53 -16.61
C ASN A 5 -24.07 -15.07 -15.97
N LEU A 6 -25.17 -15.07 -16.75
CA LEU A 6 -26.50 -14.74 -16.20
C LEU A 6 -27.00 -15.79 -15.19
N LEU A 7 -26.71 -17.09 -15.42
CA LEU A 7 -27.10 -18.15 -14.48
C LEU A 7 -26.27 -18.08 -13.17
N SER A 8 -24.96 -17.78 -13.25
CA SER A 8 -24.14 -17.62 -12.04
C SER A 8 -24.56 -16.41 -11.22
N THR A 9 -24.94 -15.32 -11.87
CA THR A 9 -25.45 -14.11 -11.21
C THR A 9 -26.81 -14.36 -10.54
N ALA A 10 -27.70 -15.11 -11.19
CA ALA A 10 -29.01 -15.47 -10.63
C ALA A 10 -28.89 -16.42 -9.43
N VAL A 11 -27.98 -17.40 -9.48
CA VAL A 11 -27.71 -18.32 -8.37
C VAL A 11 -27.06 -17.57 -7.18
N THR A 12 -26.16 -16.64 -7.43
CA THR A 12 -25.56 -15.80 -6.37
C THR A 12 -26.62 -14.90 -5.72
N LEU A 13 -27.53 -14.30 -6.50
CA LEU A 13 -28.65 -13.50 -5.97
C LEU A 13 -29.64 -14.34 -5.15
N SER A 14 -29.97 -15.57 -5.58
CA SER A 14 -30.91 -16.43 -4.85
C SER A 14 -30.34 -16.96 -3.53
N VAL A 15 -29.04 -17.26 -3.47
CA VAL A 15 -28.34 -17.61 -2.22
C VAL A 15 -28.27 -16.41 -1.29
N LEU A 16 -28.11 -15.20 -1.82
CA LEU A 16 -28.11 -13.95 -1.05
C LEU A 16 -29.50 -13.64 -0.48
N MET A 17 -30.58 -13.79 -1.27
CA MET A 17 -31.95 -13.57 -0.78
C MET A 17 -32.38 -14.56 0.31
N SER A 18 -31.91 -15.80 0.28
CA SER A 18 -32.19 -16.77 1.35
C SER A 18 -31.43 -16.47 2.65
N ALA A 19 -30.27 -15.82 2.59
CA ALA A 19 -29.54 -15.35 3.78
C ALA A 19 -30.25 -14.15 4.45
N PHE A 20 -30.94 -13.30 3.70
CA PHE A 20 -31.71 -12.16 4.23
C PHE A 20 -33.01 -12.57 4.93
N ALA A 21 -33.59 -13.73 4.63
CA ALA A 21 -34.83 -14.20 5.26
C ALA A 21 -34.67 -14.64 6.72
N VAL A 22 -33.43 -14.81 7.20
CA VAL A 22 -33.14 -15.27 8.58
C VAL A 22 -32.99 -14.11 9.58
N SER A 23 -32.81 -12.87 9.12
CA SER A 23 -32.51 -11.73 9.99
C SER A 23 -33.73 -11.04 10.64
N GLY A 24 -34.96 -11.45 10.29
CA GLY A 24 -36.20 -10.80 10.73
C GLY A 24 -36.81 -11.26 12.06
N ALA A 25 -36.21 -12.16 12.83
CA ALA A 25 -36.90 -12.85 13.92
C ALA A 25 -36.19 -12.85 15.28
N TYR A 26 -35.46 -11.80 15.64
CA TYR A 26 -35.04 -11.63 17.04
C TYR A 26 -35.41 -10.25 17.58
N ALA A 27 -36.43 -10.23 18.43
CA ALA A 27 -36.94 -9.05 19.12
C ALA A 27 -35.92 -8.47 20.10
N ALA A 28 -35.91 -7.14 20.18
CA ALA A 28 -35.07 -6.36 21.07
C ALA A 28 -35.37 -6.63 22.56
N GLU A 29 -34.48 -7.29 23.26
CA GLU A 29 -34.41 -7.26 24.72
C GLU A 29 -33.61 -6.03 25.17
N LYS A 30 -34.12 -5.33 26.20
CA LYS A 30 -33.47 -4.13 26.78
C LYS A 30 -32.04 -4.44 27.23
N MET A 31 -31.07 -3.73 26.65
CA MET A 31 -29.66 -3.83 26.96
C MET A 31 -29.32 -3.19 28.30
N ASN A 32 -28.61 -3.93 29.16
CA ASN A 32 -27.75 -3.35 30.16
C ASN A 32 -26.47 -2.86 29.47
N GLN A 33 -26.17 -1.56 29.59
CA GLN A 33 -24.97 -0.95 29.04
C GLN A 33 -23.71 -1.55 29.68
N TYR A 34 -23.11 -2.51 29.01
CA TYR A 34 -21.69 -2.81 29.19
C TYR A 34 -20.92 -2.04 28.13
N ASN A 35 -20.04 -1.13 28.56
CA ASN A 35 -19.10 -0.43 27.68
C ASN A 35 -18.16 -1.45 27.04
N LEU A 36 -18.49 -1.86 25.82
CA LEU A 36 -17.59 -2.60 24.95
C LEU A 36 -16.62 -1.57 24.37
N SER A 37 -15.50 -1.36 25.03
CA SER A 37 -14.56 -0.28 24.74
C SER A 37 -13.99 -0.26 23.32
N GLU A 38 -14.10 -1.33 22.54
CA GLU A 38 -13.73 -1.36 21.12
C GLU A 38 -14.90 -1.13 20.14
N VAL A 39 -16.15 -1.36 20.54
CA VAL A 39 -17.33 -1.24 19.67
C VAL A 39 -17.97 0.14 19.78
N VAL A 40 -17.75 0.84 20.89
CA VAL A 40 -18.28 2.22 21.14
C VAL A 40 -17.38 3.31 20.50
N VAL A 41 -16.23 2.95 19.99
CA VAL A 41 -15.13 3.89 19.66
C VAL A 41 -15.28 4.60 18.30
N GLU A 42 -16.25 4.27 17.45
CA GLU A 42 -16.41 5.04 16.18
C GLU A 42 -16.69 6.53 16.40
N ALA A 43 -17.47 6.87 17.40
CA ALA A 43 -17.76 8.29 17.73
C ALA A 43 -16.59 9.02 18.41
N GLU A 44 -15.63 8.27 19.01
CA GLU A 44 -14.48 8.84 19.73
C GLU A 44 -13.19 8.92 18.86
N ARG A 45 -13.19 8.35 17.65
CA ARG A 45 -12.00 8.32 16.79
C ARG A 45 -11.63 9.66 16.16
N GLY A 46 -12.39 10.72 16.42
CA GLY A 46 -12.08 12.06 15.93
C GLY A 46 -12.11 12.15 14.42
N ASN A 47 -13.27 11.93 13.82
CA ASN A 47 -13.47 11.99 12.37
C ASN A 47 -13.20 13.41 11.83
N LEU A 48 -12.46 13.49 10.72
CA LEU A 48 -12.14 14.70 9.98
C LEU A 48 -12.70 14.65 8.56
N ALA A 49 -12.90 15.82 7.97
CA ALA A 49 -13.33 15.99 6.58
C ALA A 49 -14.57 15.11 6.24
N GLY A 50 -15.62 15.22 7.04
CA GLY A 50 -16.88 14.48 6.82
C GLY A 50 -16.77 12.97 7.02
N GLY A 51 -15.81 12.50 7.83
CA GLY A 51 -15.59 11.09 8.12
C GLY A 51 -14.55 10.42 7.23
N MET A 52 -13.92 11.12 6.29
CA MET A 52 -12.94 10.53 5.37
C MET A 52 -11.60 10.21 6.03
N MET A 53 -11.26 10.85 7.14
CA MET A 53 -10.03 10.64 7.89
C MET A 53 -10.29 10.60 9.40
N GLN A 54 -9.32 10.01 10.14
CA GLN A 54 -9.40 9.89 11.61
C GLN A 54 -8.15 10.44 12.28
N THR A 55 -8.32 11.03 13.49
CA THR A 55 -7.22 11.54 14.33
C THR A 55 -6.75 10.53 15.38
N ARG A 56 -7.55 9.53 15.72
CA ARG A 56 -7.16 8.44 16.64
C ARG A 56 -7.03 7.14 15.89
N GLN A 57 -5.92 6.48 16.09
CA GLN A 57 -5.57 5.30 15.34
C GLN A 57 -4.61 4.40 16.10
N LYS A 58 -4.58 3.14 15.72
CA LYS A 58 -3.61 2.18 16.22
C LYS A 58 -2.29 2.36 15.49
N VAL A 59 -1.30 2.95 16.18
CA VAL A 59 0.00 3.25 15.61
C VAL A 59 0.90 2.02 15.68
N GLY A 60 1.01 1.34 14.54
CA GLY A 60 1.83 0.13 14.45
C GLY A 60 1.39 -0.97 15.43
N MET A 61 2.28 -1.92 15.68
CA MET A 61 2.00 -3.06 16.54
C MET A 61 2.19 -2.74 18.03
N PHE A 62 2.98 -1.72 18.36
CA PHE A 62 3.50 -1.54 19.73
C PHE A 62 2.93 -0.32 20.45
N LEU A 63 2.71 0.80 19.77
CA LEU A 63 2.33 2.05 20.43
C LEU A 63 0.85 2.11 20.85
N GLY A 64 0.04 1.12 20.43
CA GLY A 64 -1.37 1.09 20.74
C GLY A 64 -2.17 2.18 20.01
N GLU A 65 -3.38 2.45 20.49
CA GLU A 65 -4.23 3.51 19.96
C GLU A 65 -3.84 4.86 20.57
N LYS A 66 -3.47 5.81 19.74
CA LYS A 66 -3.02 7.16 20.13
C LYS A 66 -3.78 8.22 19.33
N ASP A 67 -3.95 9.41 19.92
CA ASP A 67 -4.30 10.60 19.15
C ASP A 67 -3.09 11.04 18.30
N THR A 68 -3.34 11.56 17.11
CA THR A 68 -2.26 12.01 16.21
C THR A 68 -1.33 13.06 16.84
N LEU A 69 -1.83 13.87 17.80
CA LEU A 69 -1.01 14.84 18.54
C LEU A 69 -0.01 14.18 19.50
N ASP A 70 -0.25 12.90 19.88
CA ASP A 70 0.62 12.16 20.80
C ASP A 70 1.65 11.29 20.09
N VAL A 71 1.66 11.29 18.75
CA VAL A 71 2.51 10.43 17.93
C VAL A 71 3.66 11.25 17.34
N PRO A 72 4.94 10.91 17.61
CA PRO A 72 6.10 11.62 17.06
C PRO A 72 6.42 11.20 15.61
N LEU A 73 5.41 10.99 14.75
CA LEU A 73 5.57 10.51 13.39
C LEU A 73 4.54 11.19 12.48
N HIS A 74 4.85 11.30 11.18
CA HIS A 74 3.83 11.58 10.17
C HIS A 74 3.02 10.30 9.93
N GLU A 75 1.75 10.36 10.26
CA GLU A 75 0.81 9.26 10.08
C GLU A 75 -0.57 9.81 9.69
N VAL A 76 -1.18 9.15 8.72
CA VAL A 76 -2.51 9.49 8.19
C VAL A 76 -3.36 8.24 8.10
N THR A 77 -4.62 8.32 8.54
CA THR A 77 -5.57 7.21 8.43
C THR A 77 -6.80 7.63 7.63
N PHE A 78 -7.03 6.95 6.54
CA PHE A 78 -8.21 7.06 5.69
C PHE A 78 -9.24 6.02 6.09
N THR A 79 -10.51 6.40 6.02
CA THR A 79 -11.64 5.52 6.35
C THR A 79 -12.24 4.88 5.10
N LYS A 80 -13.21 4.01 5.32
CA LYS A 80 -14.03 3.41 4.27
C LYS A 80 -14.67 4.48 3.36
N GLU A 81 -15.10 5.62 3.90
CA GLU A 81 -15.71 6.71 3.13
C GLU A 81 -14.74 7.27 2.09
N ALA A 82 -13.48 7.47 2.46
CA ALA A 82 -12.45 7.90 1.52
C ALA A 82 -12.16 6.82 0.47
N LEU A 83 -12.08 5.55 0.87
CA LEU A 83 -11.88 4.42 -0.04
C LEU A 83 -13.03 4.30 -1.05
N ASP A 84 -14.27 4.48 -0.63
CA ASP A 84 -15.46 4.38 -1.49
C ASP A 84 -15.52 5.49 -2.55
N ILE A 85 -14.95 6.66 -2.27
CA ILE A 85 -14.98 7.83 -3.17
C ILE A 85 -13.76 7.85 -4.11
N TYR A 86 -12.56 7.64 -3.59
CA TYR A 86 -11.33 7.89 -4.34
C TYR A 86 -10.70 6.63 -4.95
N SER A 87 -11.14 5.42 -4.55
CA SER A 87 -10.65 4.19 -5.16
C SER A 87 -11.37 3.88 -6.47
N GLN A 88 -10.61 3.40 -7.47
CA GLN A 88 -11.12 3.13 -8.82
C GLN A 88 -10.85 1.69 -9.26
N PRO A 89 -11.70 1.12 -10.16
CA PRO A 89 -11.37 -0.12 -10.85
C PRO A 89 -9.99 -0.06 -11.53
N GLY A 90 -9.23 -1.13 -11.42
CA GLY A 90 -7.89 -1.23 -12.00
C GLY A 90 -6.79 -0.45 -11.26
N ARG A 91 -7.13 0.32 -10.20
CA ARG A 91 -6.17 1.10 -9.38
C ARG A 91 -6.31 0.83 -7.87
N GLY A 92 -7.41 0.23 -7.46
CA GLY A 92 -7.68 -0.05 -6.06
C GLY A 92 -7.57 1.20 -5.17
N MET A 93 -6.98 1.07 -4.00
CA MET A 93 -6.86 2.14 -2.98
C MET A 93 -5.72 3.15 -3.23
N LEU A 94 -4.92 2.99 -4.29
CA LEU A 94 -3.72 3.81 -4.52
C LEU A 94 -4.02 5.31 -4.61
N ASP A 95 -5.15 5.67 -5.24
CA ASP A 95 -5.56 7.08 -5.37
C ASP A 95 -6.03 7.68 -4.05
N THR A 96 -6.62 6.87 -3.17
CA THR A 96 -6.96 7.30 -1.80
C THR A 96 -5.69 7.57 -0.99
N LEU A 97 -4.70 6.68 -1.05
CA LEU A 97 -3.43 6.86 -0.35
C LEU A 97 -2.69 8.12 -0.82
N ALA A 98 -2.82 8.48 -2.09
CA ALA A 98 -2.17 9.67 -2.67
C ALA A 98 -2.78 11.01 -2.22
N LEU A 99 -3.86 11.02 -1.43
CA LEU A 99 -4.34 12.23 -0.73
C LEU A 99 -3.38 12.67 0.39
N ASP A 100 -2.52 11.77 0.88
CA ASP A 100 -1.41 12.12 1.77
C ASP A 100 -0.27 12.74 0.95
N PRO A 101 0.20 13.97 1.26
CA PRO A 101 1.30 14.62 0.53
C PRO A 101 2.60 13.84 0.54
N ALA A 102 2.83 12.96 1.53
CA ALA A 102 3.98 12.08 1.57
C ALA A 102 3.93 10.97 0.52
N VAL A 103 2.74 10.66 -0.02
CA VAL A 103 2.46 9.48 -0.87
C VAL A 103 2.29 9.87 -2.32
N ARG A 104 2.88 9.07 -3.21
CA ARG A 104 2.59 9.11 -4.64
C ARG A 104 2.24 7.73 -5.14
N ALA A 105 1.07 7.63 -5.77
CA ALA A 105 0.63 6.41 -6.41
C ALA A 105 1.36 6.19 -7.74
N SER A 106 1.71 4.95 -8.04
CA SER A 106 2.15 4.57 -9.38
C SER A 106 0.93 4.47 -10.30
N HIS A 107 1.02 5.07 -11.49
CA HIS A 107 -0.08 5.07 -12.46
C HIS A 107 0.15 4.03 -13.56
N GLY A 108 -0.04 2.78 -13.34
CA GLY A 108 0.12 1.72 -14.34
C GLY A 108 1.11 0.64 -13.95
N SER A 109 1.52 0.63 -12.70
CA SER A 109 2.16 -0.53 -12.12
C SER A 109 1.10 -1.60 -11.84
N MET A 110 1.43 -2.84 -12.14
CA MET A 110 0.62 -3.99 -11.77
C MET A 110 0.76 -4.28 -10.27
N ASP A 111 1.86 -3.87 -9.67
CA ASP A 111 2.12 -4.06 -8.25
C ASP A 111 1.36 -3.03 -7.42
N THR A 112 0.76 -3.46 -6.32
CA THR A 112 0.25 -2.58 -5.28
C THR A 112 1.44 -1.92 -4.59
N SER A 113 1.88 -0.78 -5.12
CA SER A 113 3.05 -0.06 -4.62
C SER A 113 2.81 1.43 -4.63
N VAL A 114 3.34 2.09 -3.62
CA VAL A 114 3.40 3.55 -3.54
C VAL A 114 4.83 4.01 -3.30
N SER A 115 5.10 5.24 -3.67
CA SER A 115 6.30 5.94 -3.23
C SER A 115 5.94 6.83 -2.05
N ILE A 116 6.55 6.60 -0.90
CA ILE A 116 6.39 7.44 0.29
C ILE A 116 7.69 8.20 0.49
N ARG A 117 7.63 9.54 0.46
CA ARG A 117 8.82 10.42 0.52
C ARG A 117 9.91 10.05 -0.49
N GLY A 118 9.49 9.67 -1.70
CA GLY A 118 10.40 9.27 -2.78
C GLY A 118 10.93 7.85 -2.70
N LEU A 119 10.68 7.13 -1.63
CA LEU A 119 11.15 5.77 -1.38
C LEU A 119 10.01 4.75 -1.57
N SER A 120 10.35 3.56 -2.04
CA SER A 120 9.35 2.52 -2.32
C SER A 120 8.73 1.94 -1.05
N SER A 121 7.40 1.72 -1.09
CA SER A 121 6.64 0.88 -0.17
C SER A 121 5.80 -0.09 -1.00
N HIS A 122 6.23 -1.35 -1.04
CA HIS A 122 5.64 -2.39 -1.88
C HIS A 122 4.53 -3.14 -1.14
N GLY A 123 3.43 -3.45 -1.85
CA GLY A 123 2.24 -4.09 -1.28
C GLY A 123 2.49 -5.36 -0.48
N MET A 124 3.34 -6.27 -0.96
CA MET A 124 3.69 -7.50 -0.24
C MET A 124 4.20 -7.28 1.20
N LYS A 125 4.62 -6.06 1.52
CA LYS A 125 5.14 -5.70 2.84
C LYS A 125 4.17 -4.88 3.67
N TRP A 126 3.01 -4.54 3.11
CA TRP A 126 1.96 -3.88 3.85
C TRP A 126 1.43 -4.80 4.94
N THR A 127 0.92 -4.22 5.99
CA THR A 127 0.36 -4.98 7.11
C THR A 127 -1.15 -5.08 6.98
N LEU A 128 -1.69 -6.19 7.43
CA LEU A 128 -3.13 -6.41 7.57
C LEU A 128 -3.42 -6.70 9.05
N ASN A 129 -4.23 -5.85 9.67
CA ASN A 129 -4.45 -5.86 11.13
C ASN A 129 -3.14 -5.81 11.94
N GLY A 130 -2.12 -5.09 11.43
CA GLY A 130 -0.80 -4.99 12.04
C GLY A 130 0.12 -6.19 11.79
N VAL A 131 -0.30 -7.23 11.08
CA VAL A 131 0.52 -8.41 10.76
C VAL A 131 1.18 -8.25 9.40
N ALA A 132 2.50 -8.32 9.37
CA ALA A 132 3.29 -8.08 8.16
C ALA A 132 3.25 -9.26 7.18
N GLY A 133 3.35 -8.98 5.88
CA GLY A 133 3.41 -9.99 4.82
C GLY A 133 2.08 -10.68 4.53
N MET A 134 0.96 -10.07 4.95
CA MET A 134 -0.40 -10.58 4.74
C MET A 134 -1.15 -9.89 3.61
N SER A 135 -0.49 -9.00 2.89
CA SER A 135 -1.01 -8.29 1.74
C SER A 135 -0.52 -8.91 0.43
N HIS A 136 -1.26 -8.69 -0.64
CA HIS A 136 -0.99 -9.21 -1.97
C HIS A 136 0.16 -8.45 -2.66
N GLN A 137 0.84 -9.11 -3.58
CA GLN A 137 1.80 -8.45 -4.46
C GLN A 137 1.08 -7.49 -5.41
N MET A 138 -0.06 -7.93 -5.95
CA MET A 138 -0.88 -7.19 -6.89
C MET A 138 -2.04 -6.47 -6.19
N GLN A 139 -3.04 -6.04 -6.93
CA GLN A 139 -4.15 -5.27 -6.38
C GLN A 139 -4.76 -5.93 -5.15
N MET A 140 -4.70 -5.21 -4.04
CA MET A 140 -5.37 -5.61 -2.80
C MET A 140 -6.83 -5.17 -2.86
N PRO A 141 -7.81 -6.07 -2.72
CA PRO A 141 -9.21 -5.67 -2.60
C PRO A 141 -9.41 -4.85 -1.31
N TYR A 142 -10.30 -3.87 -1.36
CA TYR A 142 -10.55 -2.97 -0.23
C TYR A 142 -11.99 -3.04 0.31
N ASN A 143 -12.86 -3.85 -0.27
CA ASN A 143 -14.26 -4.00 0.16
C ASN A 143 -14.42 -4.49 1.60
N PHE A 144 -13.42 -5.21 2.14
CA PHE A 144 -13.39 -5.70 3.53
C PHE A 144 -12.57 -4.79 4.48
N VAL A 145 -11.95 -3.73 3.96
CA VAL A 145 -11.11 -2.79 4.73
C VAL A 145 -11.98 -1.71 5.36
N ASP A 146 -11.79 -1.46 6.65
CA ASP A 146 -12.42 -0.38 7.43
C ASP A 146 -11.60 0.90 7.35
N THR A 147 -10.30 0.77 7.62
CA THR A 147 -9.37 1.89 7.55
C THR A 147 -8.04 1.47 6.92
N VAL A 148 -7.37 2.43 6.29
CA VAL A 148 -6.01 2.26 5.80
C VAL A 148 -5.15 3.41 6.33
N SER A 149 -4.04 3.06 6.99
CA SER A 149 -3.10 4.03 7.55
C SER A 149 -1.80 4.03 6.77
N VAL A 150 -1.22 5.20 6.61
CA VAL A 150 0.14 5.41 6.09
C VAL A 150 1.01 5.93 7.21
N ILE A 151 2.10 5.24 7.51
CA ILE A 151 3.18 5.71 8.39
C ILE A 151 4.36 6.05 7.50
N ALA A 152 4.70 7.33 7.40
CA ALA A 152 5.79 7.79 6.54
C ALA A 152 7.16 7.64 7.22
N GLY A 153 8.14 7.21 6.43
CA GLY A 153 9.51 6.95 6.87
C GLY A 153 9.76 5.50 7.29
N PRO A 154 11.03 5.11 7.40
CA PRO A 154 11.44 3.77 7.78
C PRO A 154 10.97 3.44 9.20
N SER A 155 9.98 2.57 9.34
CA SER A 155 9.23 2.36 10.59
C SER A 155 9.21 0.91 11.08
N ILE A 156 10.13 0.08 10.61
CA ILE A 156 10.17 -1.36 10.94
C ILE A 156 10.16 -1.64 12.45
N GLY A 157 10.82 -0.82 13.24
CA GLY A 157 10.82 -0.95 14.69
C GLY A 157 9.48 -0.65 15.35
N ILE A 158 8.55 0.01 14.64
CA ILE A 158 7.21 0.34 15.14
C ILE A 158 6.18 -0.66 14.60
N THR A 159 6.35 -1.12 13.37
CA THR A 159 5.37 -1.94 12.67
C THR A 159 5.63 -3.43 12.75
N GLY A 160 6.80 -3.84 13.24
CA GLY A 160 7.26 -5.23 13.22
C GLY A 160 7.88 -5.60 11.87
N MET A 161 8.35 -6.85 11.80
CA MET A 161 9.07 -7.34 10.63
C MET A 161 8.18 -7.68 9.48
N SER A 162 8.64 -7.31 8.31
CA SER A 162 8.07 -7.72 7.04
C SER A 162 8.93 -8.82 6.40
N THR A 163 8.26 -9.72 5.76
CA THR A 163 8.89 -10.79 4.99
C THR A 163 9.40 -10.28 3.65
N SER A 164 10.52 -10.77 3.26
CA SER A 164 11.31 -10.80 2.06
C SER A 164 10.87 -10.08 0.75
N MET A 165 11.84 -9.84 -0.07
CA MET A 165 11.93 -9.46 -1.48
C MET A 165 11.92 -7.99 -1.87
N SER A 166 11.45 -7.07 -1.07
CA SER A 166 11.47 -5.65 -1.43
C SER A 166 11.72 -4.79 -0.21
N THR A 167 12.07 -3.54 -0.45
CA THR A 167 12.35 -2.59 0.62
C THR A 167 11.06 -1.92 1.13
N GLN A 168 10.97 -1.70 2.44
CA GLN A 168 10.02 -0.76 3.06
C GLN A 168 10.72 0.54 3.45
N SER A 169 11.54 1.03 2.55
CA SER A 169 12.36 2.21 2.85
C SER A 169 11.53 3.48 3.02
N GLY A 170 10.38 3.57 2.34
CA GLY A 170 9.51 4.75 2.38
C GLY A 170 8.57 4.80 3.56
N GLY A 171 8.19 3.66 4.11
CA GLY A 171 7.18 3.58 5.16
C GLY A 171 6.26 2.38 5.02
N VAL A 172 5.25 2.31 5.87
CA VAL A 172 4.31 1.20 5.96
C VAL A 172 2.89 1.66 5.67
N VAL A 173 2.15 0.85 4.94
CA VAL A 173 0.69 0.93 4.81
C VAL A 173 0.09 -0.19 5.64
N ASN A 174 -0.84 0.15 6.54
CA ASN A 174 -1.57 -0.81 7.36
C ASN A 174 -3.04 -0.76 7.03
N MET A 175 -3.61 -1.91 6.71
CA MET A 175 -5.04 -2.09 6.48
C MET A 175 -5.67 -2.72 7.71
N VAL A 176 -6.81 -2.18 8.14
CA VAL A 176 -7.60 -2.75 9.23
C VAL A 176 -8.89 -3.29 8.64
N SER A 177 -9.19 -4.57 8.93
CA SER A 177 -10.41 -5.21 8.43
C SER A 177 -11.65 -4.77 9.19
N LYS A 178 -12.78 -4.71 8.50
CA LYS A 178 -14.09 -4.46 9.11
C LYS A 178 -14.43 -5.54 10.12
N LYS A 179 -14.96 -5.12 11.28
CA LYS A 179 -15.52 -5.99 12.32
C LYS A 179 -17.03 -5.80 12.41
N ALA A 180 -17.71 -6.74 13.04
CA ALA A 180 -19.13 -6.60 13.33
C ALA A 180 -19.38 -5.36 14.21
N GLN A 181 -20.32 -4.52 13.82
CA GLN A 181 -20.73 -3.33 14.55
C GLN A 181 -21.69 -3.69 15.70
N ALA A 182 -21.97 -2.72 16.60
CA ALA A 182 -22.90 -2.92 17.69
C ALA A 182 -24.32 -3.25 17.17
N GLU A 183 -24.73 -2.58 16.11
CA GLU A 183 -25.98 -2.88 15.40
C GLU A 183 -25.69 -3.76 14.17
N PRO A 184 -26.60 -4.68 13.81
CA PRO A 184 -26.49 -5.46 12.59
C PRO A 184 -26.44 -4.55 11.36
N ASN A 185 -25.65 -4.94 10.37
CA ASN A 185 -25.65 -4.29 9.08
C ASN A 185 -25.78 -5.32 7.95
N ALA A 186 -26.44 -4.89 6.89
CA ALA A 186 -26.48 -5.62 5.63
C ALA A 186 -26.47 -4.59 4.50
N ASP A 187 -25.36 -4.53 3.79
CA ASP A 187 -25.15 -3.57 2.70
C ASP A 187 -24.96 -4.32 1.38
N LEU A 188 -25.61 -3.85 0.32
CA LEU A 188 -25.40 -4.28 -1.05
C LEU A 188 -24.91 -3.09 -1.88
N LYS A 189 -23.72 -3.17 -2.44
CA LYS A 189 -23.18 -2.16 -3.35
C LYS A 189 -23.17 -2.70 -4.79
N LEU A 190 -23.82 -1.96 -5.68
CA LEU A 190 -23.79 -2.17 -7.12
C LEU A 190 -23.01 -1.04 -7.77
N GLY A 191 -22.10 -1.35 -8.68
CA GLY A 191 -21.27 -0.38 -9.37
C GLY A 191 -21.22 -0.63 -10.86
N TRP A 192 -21.12 0.45 -11.61
CA TRP A 192 -20.82 0.47 -13.03
C TRP A 192 -19.70 1.48 -13.28
N SER A 193 -18.76 1.14 -14.14
CA SER A 193 -17.81 2.12 -14.66
C SER A 193 -17.61 1.98 -16.16
N THR A 194 -16.84 2.91 -16.71
CA THR A 194 -16.54 2.98 -18.16
C THR A 194 -16.19 1.60 -18.72
N ASN A 195 -16.66 1.33 -19.96
CA ASN A 195 -16.51 0.07 -20.70
C ASN A 195 -17.21 -1.13 -20.05
N ASN A 196 -18.32 -0.87 -19.31
CA ASN A 196 -19.14 -1.90 -18.66
C ASN A 196 -18.40 -2.76 -17.63
N TYR A 197 -17.50 -2.17 -16.88
CA TYR A 197 -16.99 -2.82 -15.68
C TYR A 197 -18.04 -2.77 -14.57
N LEU A 198 -18.54 -3.93 -14.17
CA LEU A 198 -19.61 -4.08 -13.20
C LEU A 198 -19.06 -4.59 -11.89
N THR A 199 -19.45 -3.97 -10.77
CA THR A 199 -19.10 -4.39 -9.42
C THR A 199 -20.35 -4.72 -8.63
N GLN A 200 -20.30 -5.81 -7.89
CA GLN A 200 -21.33 -6.24 -6.94
C GLN A 200 -20.63 -6.65 -5.66
N SER A 201 -20.99 -6.04 -4.53
CA SER A 201 -20.40 -6.43 -3.24
C SER A 201 -21.45 -6.43 -2.14
N ILE A 202 -21.24 -7.30 -1.17
CA ILE A 202 -22.02 -7.39 0.05
C ILE A 202 -21.14 -7.18 1.26
N ASP A 203 -21.74 -6.61 2.30
CA ASP A 203 -21.13 -6.37 3.59
C ASP A 203 -22.16 -6.64 4.68
N VAL A 204 -22.06 -7.79 5.33
CA VAL A 204 -23.02 -8.24 6.34
C VAL A 204 -22.32 -8.51 7.65
N GLY A 205 -22.86 -7.96 8.73
CA GLY A 205 -22.27 -8.11 10.04
C GLY A 205 -23.30 -8.17 11.16
N GLN A 206 -23.01 -8.99 12.16
CA GLN A 206 -23.85 -9.13 13.35
C GLN A 206 -23.02 -9.52 14.57
N ARG A 207 -23.46 -9.05 15.74
CA ARG A 207 -22.94 -9.50 17.03
C ARG A 207 -23.96 -10.38 17.75
N PHE A 208 -23.45 -11.34 18.52
CA PHE A 208 -24.23 -12.31 19.27
C PHE A 208 -23.56 -12.63 20.63
N GLY A 209 -24.22 -13.45 21.44
CA GLY A 209 -23.87 -13.69 22.84
C GLY A 209 -24.65 -12.79 23.79
N LYS A 210 -24.63 -13.11 25.09
CA LYS A 210 -25.40 -12.41 26.12
C LYS A 210 -25.06 -10.91 26.21
N ASN A 211 -23.79 -10.57 25.95
CA ASN A 211 -23.28 -9.20 25.98
C ASN A 211 -22.82 -8.72 24.57
N LYS A 212 -23.32 -9.36 23.49
CA LYS A 212 -22.85 -9.11 22.11
C LYS A 212 -21.33 -9.24 21.94
N GLU A 213 -20.71 -10.11 22.73
CA GLU A 213 -19.26 -10.26 22.79
C GLU A 213 -18.65 -10.93 21.55
N TYR A 214 -19.42 -11.72 20.79
CA TYR A 214 -18.97 -12.35 19.57
C TYR A 214 -19.49 -11.59 18.35
N GLY A 215 -18.62 -11.39 17.37
CA GLY A 215 -18.95 -10.76 16.12
C GLY A 215 -18.62 -11.64 14.91
N ILE A 216 -19.45 -11.57 13.88
CA ILE A 216 -19.16 -12.07 12.55
C ILE A 216 -19.40 -10.96 11.53
N ARG A 217 -18.44 -10.76 10.60
CA ARG A 217 -18.58 -9.87 9.44
C ARG A 217 -18.16 -10.60 8.19
N ILE A 218 -18.98 -10.53 7.16
CA ILE A 218 -18.73 -11.16 5.87
C ILE A 218 -18.72 -10.06 4.80
N ASN A 219 -17.64 -10.00 4.05
CA ASN A 219 -17.51 -9.15 2.88
C ASN A 219 -17.23 -10.01 1.66
N ALA A 220 -17.99 -9.83 0.59
CA ALA A 220 -17.74 -10.51 -0.67
C ALA A 220 -17.91 -9.54 -1.84
N MET A 221 -17.15 -9.76 -2.90
CA MET A 221 -17.21 -8.94 -4.12
C MET A 221 -17.07 -9.83 -5.36
N ASN A 222 -17.81 -9.46 -6.39
CA ASN A 222 -17.59 -9.89 -7.76
C ASN A 222 -17.56 -8.64 -8.64
N ALA A 223 -16.48 -8.46 -9.37
CA ALA A 223 -16.35 -7.36 -10.30
C ALA A 223 -15.77 -7.88 -11.62
N SER A 224 -16.30 -7.42 -12.75
CA SER A 224 -15.84 -7.87 -14.06
C SER A 224 -16.23 -6.90 -15.17
N GLY A 225 -15.35 -6.76 -16.14
CA GLY A 225 -15.59 -5.98 -17.35
C GLY A 225 -14.32 -5.46 -17.97
N ASP A 226 -14.47 -4.62 -18.98
CA ASP A 226 -13.35 -3.97 -19.62
C ASP A 226 -12.98 -2.70 -18.84
N LEU A 227 -11.69 -2.48 -18.64
CA LEU A 227 -11.19 -1.26 -18.02
C LEU A 227 -11.14 -0.11 -19.02
N SER A 228 -10.77 1.08 -18.56
CA SER A 228 -10.73 2.28 -19.40
C SER A 228 -9.63 2.29 -20.47
N VAL A 229 -8.66 1.38 -20.40
CA VAL A 229 -7.62 1.15 -21.42
C VAL A 229 -8.11 0.09 -22.42
N GLU A 230 -7.95 0.33 -23.72
CA GLU A 230 -8.43 -0.55 -24.78
C GLU A 230 -7.85 -1.97 -24.67
N GLY A 231 -8.71 -3.00 -24.74
CA GLY A 231 -8.31 -4.40 -24.71
C GLY A 231 -7.78 -4.88 -23.37
N THR A 232 -8.10 -4.18 -22.28
CA THR A 232 -7.88 -4.66 -20.92
C THR A 232 -9.20 -5.19 -20.36
N HIS A 233 -9.18 -6.40 -19.82
CA HIS A 233 -10.31 -7.00 -19.14
C HIS A 233 -9.89 -7.42 -17.73
N ASP A 234 -10.76 -7.20 -16.76
CA ASP A 234 -10.49 -7.51 -15.36
C ASP A 234 -11.64 -8.32 -14.76
N LEU A 235 -11.30 -9.33 -13.95
CA LEU A 235 -12.23 -10.16 -13.21
C LEU A 235 -11.73 -10.35 -11.79
N GLN A 236 -12.39 -9.72 -10.83
CA GLN A 236 -12.09 -9.85 -9.41
C GLN A 236 -13.21 -10.56 -8.66
N ARG A 237 -12.85 -11.49 -7.77
CA ARG A 237 -13.78 -12.19 -6.88
C ARG A 237 -13.13 -12.42 -5.55
N ASN A 238 -13.79 -12.01 -4.50
CA ASN A 238 -13.26 -12.27 -3.15
C ASN A 238 -14.36 -12.57 -2.14
N VAL A 239 -13.94 -13.20 -1.06
CA VAL A 239 -14.71 -13.36 0.16
C VAL A 239 -13.77 -13.26 1.35
N TYR A 240 -14.16 -12.44 2.32
CA TYR A 240 -13.46 -12.25 3.59
C TYR A 240 -14.44 -12.42 4.74
N ILE A 241 -14.06 -13.21 5.73
CA ILE A 241 -14.84 -13.47 6.93
C ILE A 241 -14.00 -13.03 8.13
N ASN A 242 -14.56 -12.14 8.92
CA ASN A 242 -13.97 -11.69 10.16
C ASN A 242 -14.80 -12.23 11.32
N LEU A 243 -14.16 -12.94 12.24
CA LEU A 243 -14.72 -13.41 13.49
C LEU A 243 -14.01 -12.68 14.61
N ASP A 244 -14.76 -12.03 15.49
CA ASP A 244 -14.18 -11.35 16.63
C ASP A 244 -14.87 -11.68 17.95
N ARG A 245 -14.09 -11.62 19.02
CA ARG A 245 -14.57 -11.67 20.40
C ARG A 245 -14.01 -10.47 21.16
N VAL A 246 -14.91 -9.66 21.70
CA VAL A 246 -14.58 -8.52 22.56
C VAL A 246 -15.04 -8.84 23.98
N GLY A 247 -14.11 -8.97 24.90
CA GLY A 247 -14.37 -9.27 26.31
C GLY A 247 -13.75 -8.23 27.23
N LYS A 248 -14.11 -8.31 28.52
CA LYS A 248 -13.62 -7.36 29.54
C LYS A 248 -12.09 -7.31 29.63
N HIS A 249 -11.44 -8.45 29.45
CA HIS A 249 -9.98 -8.58 29.63
C HIS A 249 -9.28 -9.14 28.40
N SER A 250 -10.01 -9.54 27.35
CA SER A 250 -9.40 -10.11 26.15
C SER A 250 -10.15 -9.73 24.90
N ASN A 251 -9.40 -9.44 23.84
CA ASN A 251 -9.89 -9.21 22.49
C ASN A 251 -9.23 -10.21 21.55
N THR A 252 -10.05 -10.86 20.72
CA THR A 252 -9.57 -11.81 19.71
C THR A 252 -10.21 -11.45 18.38
N ASN A 253 -9.43 -11.46 17.32
CA ASN A 253 -9.89 -11.22 15.96
C ASN A 253 -9.26 -12.25 15.03
N LEU A 254 -10.08 -12.93 14.22
CA LEU A 254 -9.65 -13.86 13.19
C LEU A 254 -10.27 -13.41 11.86
N LEU A 255 -9.43 -12.99 10.95
CA LEU A 255 -9.79 -12.71 9.55
C LEU A 255 -9.34 -13.89 8.69
N ALA A 256 -10.20 -14.38 7.81
CA ALA A 256 -9.86 -15.34 6.77
C ALA A 256 -10.45 -14.88 5.44
N GLY A 257 -9.70 -15.02 4.35
CA GLY A 257 -10.14 -14.57 3.04
C GLY A 257 -9.54 -15.34 1.89
N TYR A 258 -10.27 -15.29 0.79
CA TYR A 258 -9.85 -15.76 -0.53
C TYR A 258 -10.11 -14.67 -1.55
N ASP A 259 -9.13 -14.45 -2.43
CA ASP A 259 -9.20 -13.52 -3.54
C ASP A 259 -8.72 -14.15 -4.83
N TYR A 260 -9.45 -13.91 -5.90
CA TYR A 260 -9.13 -14.28 -7.27
C TYR A 260 -9.17 -13.03 -8.13
N ASP A 261 -8.09 -12.78 -8.84
CA ASP A 261 -7.96 -11.69 -9.79
C ASP A 261 -7.41 -12.24 -11.11
N ASN A 262 -8.01 -11.83 -12.23
CA ASN A 262 -7.58 -12.18 -13.58
C ASN A 262 -7.65 -10.98 -14.48
N GLU A 263 -6.50 -10.53 -14.96
CA GLU A 263 -6.37 -9.35 -15.81
C GLU A 263 -5.79 -9.70 -17.17
N ASP A 264 -6.47 -9.27 -18.24
CA ASP A 264 -6.00 -9.38 -19.61
C ASP A 264 -5.48 -8.04 -20.14
N GLY A 265 -4.37 -8.07 -20.87
CA GLY A 265 -3.84 -6.93 -21.60
C GLY A 265 -3.27 -5.81 -20.75
N ARG A 266 -3.04 -6.02 -19.46
CA ARG A 266 -2.54 -4.97 -18.54
C ARG A 266 -1.05 -4.71 -18.71
N SER A 267 -0.64 -3.54 -18.36
CA SER A 267 0.69 -2.92 -18.29
C SER A 267 0.95 -1.89 -19.38
N ASN A 268 0.80 -0.62 -18.99
CA ASN A 268 1.08 0.52 -19.87
C ASN A 268 2.44 1.18 -19.60
N THR A 269 3.39 0.46 -19.00
CA THR A 269 4.76 0.98 -18.79
C THR A 269 5.71 0.52 -19.88
N ILE A 270 6.66 1.37 -20.22
CA ILE A 270 7.65 1.12 -21.25
C ILE A 270 8.99 1.74 -20.88
N ASN A 271 10.08 1.05 -21.11
CA ASN A 271 11.43 1.55 -20.90
C ASN A 271 11.88 2.41 -22.09
N LEU A 272 12.99 3.12 -21.93
CA LEU A 272 13.67 3.83 -23.00
C LEU A 272 14.90 3.05 -23.46
N ALA A 273 15.10 2.92 -24.76
CA ALA A 273 16.36 2.40 -25.27
C ALA A 273 17.51 3.40 -25.04
N GLY A 274 18.73 2.91 -24.87
CA GLY A 274 19.89 3.73 -24.50
C GLY A 274 20.31 4.81 -25.49
N ASN A 275 19.74 4.81 -26.68
CA ASN A 275 19.96 5.81 -27.73
C ASN A 275 18.88 6.89 -27.80
N MET A 276 17.89 6.85 -26.91
CA MET A 276 16.80 7.86 -26.91
C MET A 276 17.28 9.13 -26.23
N ASN A 277 17.02 10.28 -26.86
CA ASN A 277 17.34 11.62 -26.33
C ASN A 277 16.10 12.44 -25.97
N SER A 278 14.91 11.97 -26.32
CA SER A 278 13.63 12.61 -26.01
C SER A 278 12.51 11.58 -25.92
N LEU A 279 11.42 11.94 -25.25
CA LEU A 279 10.17 11.18 -25.33
C LEU A 279 9.40 11.60 -26.58
N PRO A 280 8.79 10.64 -27.30
CA PRO A 280 7.80 10.97 -28.32
C PRO A 280 6.60 11.68 -27.72
N GLY A 281 5.80 12.33 -28.55
CA GLY A 281 4.55 12.96 -28.14
C GLY A 281 3.65 11.97 -27.39
N VAL A 282 2.87 12.47 -26.42
CA VAL A 282 2.00 11.61 -25.62
C VAL A 282 0.90 11.02 -26.50
N PRO A 283 0.75 9.70 -26.59
CA PRO A 283 -0.36 9.08 -27.31
C PRO A 283 -1.66 9.19 -26.51
N ASN A 284 -2.78 8.77 -27.11
CA ASN A 284 -4.03 8.64 -26.38
C ASN A 284 -3.87 7.60 -25.25
N ASN A 285 -4.20 7.99 -24.01
CA ASN A 285 -4.07 7.14 -22.82
C ASN A 285 -4.93 5.87 -22.88
N LYS A 286 -5.94 5.81 -23.76
CA LYS A 286 -6.73 4.59 -24.00
C LYS A 286 -5.94 3.51 -24.73
N LYS A 287 -4.82 3.86 -25.39
CA LYS A 287 -4.02 2.89 -26.13
C LYS A 287 -3.34 1.90 -25.20
N ASN A 288 -3.49 0.63 -25.52
CA ASN A 288 -2.81 -0.44 -24.83
C ASN A 288 -1.45 -0.71 -25.47
N LEU A 289 -0.40 -0.56 -24.68
CA LEU A 289 0.97 -0.87 -25.09
C LEU A 289 1.32 -2.35 -24.91
N SER A 290 0.43 -3.13 -24.29
CA SER A 290 0.58 -4.58 -24.10
C SER A 290 -0.23 -5.33 -25.14
N PRO A 291 0.18 -6.56 -25.49
CA PRO A 291 -0.69 -7.47 -26.23
C PRO A 291 -1.97 -7.75 -25.43
N THR A 292 -3.13 -7.66 -26.06
CA THR A 292 -4.42 -7.93 -25.44
C THR A 292 -4.59 -9.39 -24.99
N TRP A 293 -3.74 -10.27 -25.48
CA TRP A 293 -3.69 -11.69 -25.10
C TRP A 293 -2.75 -11.97 -23.90
N SER A 294 -2.00 -10.98 -23.42
CA SER A 294 -1.27 -11.13 -22.17
C SER A 294 -2.26 -11.28 -21.01
N ASN A 295 -1.91 -12.09 -20.04
CA ASN A 295 -2.80 -12.42 -18.94
C ASN A 295 -2.03 -12.58 -17.64
N ASP A 296 -2.61 -12.07 -16.58
CA ASP A 296 -2.13 -12.21 -15.21
C ASP A 296 -3.25 -12.79 -14.35
N THR A 297 -2.99 -13.91 -13.69
CA THR A 297 -3.95 -14.55 -12.78
C THR A 297 -3.37 -14.68 -11.39
N TYR A 298 -4.10 -14.24 -10.39
CA TYR A 298 -3.73 -14.28 -8.97
C TYR A 298 -4.78 -15.05 -8.19
N LYS A 299 -4.31 -15.90 -7.27
CA LYS A 299 -5.14 -16.56 -6.27
C LYS A 299 -4.48 -16.38 -4.93
N ASN A 300 -5.19 -15.72 -4.04
CA ASN A 300 -4.69 -15.38 -2.72
C ASN A 300 -5.54 -16.03 -1.63
N TRP A 301 -4.88 -16.57 -0.62
CA TRP A 301 -5.49 -17.06 0.62
C TRP A 301 -4.82 -16.33 1.77
N THR A 302 -5.60 -15.75 2.64
CA THR A 302 -5.08 -14.97 3.78
C THR A 302 -5.82 -15.36 5.04
N ALA A 303 -5.07 -15.56 6.13
CA ALA A 303 -5.62 -15.70 7.47
C ALA A 303 -4.78 -14.90 8.46
N VAL A 304 -5.43 -14.11 9.32
CA VAL A 304 -4.79 -13.26 10.32
C VAL A 304 -5.50 -13.42 11.65
N LEU A 305 -4.75 -13.80 12.67
CA LEU A 305 -5.19 -13.89 14.07
C LEU A 305 -4.51 -12.79 14.88
N ASN A 306 -5.29 -12.03 15.61
CA ASN A 306 -4.82 -11.11 16.64
C ASN A 306 -5.50 -11.48 17.96
N HIS A 307 -4.73 -11.61 19.03
CA HIS A 307 -5.24 -11.83 20.38
C HIS A 307 -4.50 -10.92 21.35
N GLU A 308 -5.25 -10.27 22.22
CA GLU A 308 -4.71 -9.50 23.34
C GLU A 308 -5.46 -9.86 24.62
N GLN A 309 -4.70 -10.12 25.70
CA GLN A 309 -5.24 -10.47 27.00
C GLN A 309 -4.61 -9.58 28.08
N LYS A 310 -5.45 -8.86 28.81
CA LYS A 310 -5.06 -8.22 30.07
C LYS A 310 -4.97 -9.28 31.17
N PHE A 311 -3.86 -9.38 31.83
CA PHE A 311 -3.65 -10.25 32.99
C PHE A 311 -3.41 -9.47 34.31
N ALA A 312 -3.21 -8.15 34.20
CA ALA A 312 -3.24 -7.18 35.27
C ALA A 312 -3.88 -5.88 34.75
N ASP A 313 -4.22 -4.96 35.64
CA ASP A 313 -4.88 -3.69 35.26
C ASP A 313 -4.02 -2.85 34.30
N ASN A 314 -2.70 -2.95 34.44
CA ASN A 314 -1.72 -2.20 33.71
C ASN A 314 -0.83 -3.04 32.78
N MET A 315 -1.12 -4.35 32.60
CA MET A 315 -0.31 -5.25 31.79
C MET A 315 -1.17 -6.15 30.91
N SER A 316 -0.73 -6.33 29.67
CA SER A 316 -1.31 -7.28 28.72
C SER A 316 -0.22 -8.02 27.96
N TYR A 317 -0.55 -9.25 27.51
CA TYR A 317 0.19 -9.90 26.44
C TYR A 317 -0.63 -9.89 25.17
N PHE A 318 0.06 -10.00 24.05
CA PHE A 318 -0.56 -10.17 22.74
C PHE A 318 0.10 -11.28 21.96
N VAL A 319 -0.69 -11.92 21.09
CA VAL A 319 -0.24 -12.92 20.12
C VAL A 319 -0.83 -12.57 18.77
N ASN A 320 0.03 -12.51 17.76
CA ASN A 320 -0.36 -12.29 16.38
C ASN A 320 0.15 -13.45 15.53
N ALA A 321 -0.71 -13.99 14.67
CA ALA A 321 -0.32 -15.01 13.71
C ALA A 321 -0.89 -14.69 12.35
N GLY A 322 -0.19 -15.05 11.30
CA GLY A 322 -0.62 -14.83 9.93
C GLY A 322 -0.17 -15.95 9.00
N TRP A 323 -1.03 -16.20 8.02
CA TRP A 323 -0.73 -17.06 6.89
C TRP A 323 -1.25 -16.40 5.62
N HIS A 324 -0.38 -16.30 4.63
CA HIS A 324 -0.71 -15.82 3.30
C HIS A 324 -0.10 -16.75 2.26
N LYS A 325 -0.87 -17.08 1.24
CA LYS A 325 -0.43 -17.83 0.07
C LYS A 325 -0.90 -17.12 -1.18
N GLU A 326 0.01 -16.91 -2.13
CA GLU A 326 -0.27 -16.35 -3.43
C GLU A 326 0.22 -17.31 -4.53
N ASP A 327 -0.69 -17.75 -5.38
CA ASP A 327 -0.40 -18.44 -6.63
C ASP A 327 -0.58 -17.44 -7.77
N TYR A 328 0.52 -17.00 -8.33
CA TYR A 328 0.58 -16.07 -9.45
C TYR A 328 1.01 -16.78 -10.72
N THR A 329 0.21 -16.66 -11.76
CA THR A 329 0.56 -17.12 -13.10
C THR A 329 0.41 -15.97 -14.07
N SER A 330 1.53 -15.53 -14.62
CA SER A 330 1.56 -14.51 -15.66
C SER A 330 1.88 -15.15 -17.00
N TRP A 331 1.05 -14.81 -17.97
CA TRP A 331 1.32 -15.08 -19.34
C TRP A 331 1.98 -13.85 -19.92
N LEU A 332 3.34 -13.86 -19.86
CA LEU A 332 4.13 -12.96 -20.66
C LEU A 332 4.33 -11.56 -20.09
N GLN A 333 4.19 -11.43 -18.78
CA GLN A 333 4.71 -10.24 -18.15
C GLN A 333 6.24 -10.20 -18.27
N GLN A 334 6.75 -9.08 -18.68
CA GLN A 334 8.14 -8.76 -18.49
C GLN A 334 8.30 -7.42 -17.79
N TRP A 335 9.00 -7.48 -16.67
CA TRP A 335 9.30 -6.31 -15.84
C TRP A 335 10.20 -5.27 -16.54
N SER A 336 10.87 -5.65 -17.63
CA SER A 336 11.82 -4.80 -18.34
C SER A 336 11.85 -5.00 -19.85
N GLY A 337 10.81 -5.59 -20.45
CA GLY A 337 10.93 -6.15 -21.76
C GLY A 337 10.55 -5.30 -22.93
N ARG A 338 9.86 -4.20 -22.71
CA ARG A 338 9.52 -3.29 -23.81
C ARG A 338 10.35 -2.02 -23.69
N ALA A 339 10.95 -1.62 -24.79
CA ALA A 339 11.67 -0.36 -24.87
C ALA A 339 11.23 0.42 -26.09
N LEU A 340 10.97 1.72 -25.93
CA LEU A 340 10.92 2.68 -27.01
C LEU A 340 12.28 2.70 -27.70
N ILE A 341 12.29 2.57 -29.02
CA ILE A 341 13.50 2.45 -29.81
C ILE A 341 13.76 3.68 -30.71
N ASP A 342 12.75 4.53 -30.88
CA ASP A 342 12.84 5.77 -31.66
C ASP A 342 11.83 6.83 -31.20
N ASP A 343 11.99 8.04 -31.72
CA ASP A 343 11.12 9.21 -31.50
C ASP A 343 9.77 9.14 -32.25
N LYS A 344 9.60 8.16 -33.15
CA LYS A 344 8.34 7.87 -33.85
C LYS A 344 7.41 7.00 -32.99
N GLY A 345 7.87 6.58 -31.82
CA GLY A 345 7.09 5.79 -30.87
C GLY A 345 7.09 4.28 -31.12
N ASN A 346 7.97 3.77 -31.96
CA ASN A 346 8.13 2.35 -32.14
C ASN A 346 8.77 1.72 -30.89
N TYR A 347 8.31 0.52 -30.54
CA TYR A 347 8.87 -0.24 -29.43
C TYR A 347 9.03 -1.72 -29.76
N LYS A 348 9.96 -2.34 -29.07
CA LYS A 348 10.19 -3.79 -29.09
C LYS A 348 10.36 -4.30 -27.68
N GLY A 349 10.07 -5.57 -27.47
CA GLY A 349 10.27 -6.23 -26.18
C GLY A 349 10.19 -7.72 -26.27
N THR A 350 10.41 -8.37 -25.14
CA THR A 350 10.29 -9.81 -25.00
C THR A 350 9.31 -10.10 -23.87
N TYR A 351 8.32 -10.92 -24.13
CA TYR A 351 7.40 -11.44 -23.13
C TYR A 351 7.82 -12.86 -22.75
N THR A 352 7.67 -13.20 -21.48
CA THR A 352 8.01 -14.52 -20.94
C THR A 352 6.91 -14.98 -19.99
N GLN A 353 6.77 -16.28 -19.82
CA GLN A 353 5.93 -16.83 -18.77
C GLN A 353 6.54 -16.62 -17.39
N MET A 354 5.72 -16.44 -16.38
CA MET A 354 6.16 -16.21 -15.02
C MET A 354 5.21 -16.82 -13.98
N PRO A 355 5.17 -18.15 -13.86
CA PRO A 355 4.51 -18.77 -12.72
C PRO A 355 5.36 -18.52 -11.46
N VAL A 356 4.73 -17.98 -10.42
CA VAL A 356 5.35 -17.70 -9.14
C VAL A 356 4.41 -18.13 -8.03
N TYR A 357 4.95 -18.80 -7.03
CA TYR A 357 4.21 -19.23 -5.85
C TYR A 357 4.87 -18.63 -4.62
N HIS A 358 4.09 -17.92 -3.83
CA HIS A 358 4.52 -17.34 -2.57
C HIS A 358 3.77 -17.97 -1.40
N SER A 359 4.42 -18.17 -0.28
CA SER A 359 3.74 -18.37 0.98
C SER A 359 4.48 -17.68 2.11
N THR A 360 3.71 -17.03 2.98
CA THR A 360 4.20 -16.34 4.16
C THR A 360 3.51 -16.93 5.38
N HIS A 361 4.29 -17.24 6.40
CA HIS A 361 3.80 -17.53 7.75
C HIS A 361 4.42 -16.51 8.69
N TYR A 362 3.65 -15.98 9.60
CA TYR A 362 4.08 -15.04 10.62
C TYR A 362 3.60 -15.49 11.99
N PHE A 363 4.44 -15.33 12.98
CA PHE A 363 4.10 -15.48 14.39
C PHE A 363 4.82 -14.39 15.19
N GLY A 364 4.07 -13.69 16.02
CA GLY A 364 4.59 -12.68 16.95
C GLY A 364 3.90 -12.77 18.28
N ALA A 365 4.64 -12.54 19.35
CA ALA A 365 4.10 -12.46 20.70
C ALA A 365 4.83 -11.38 21.49
N GLY A 366 4.13 -10.75 22.42
CA GLY A 366 4.74 -9.70 23.21
C GLY A 366 3.98 -9.34 24.46
N LEU A 367 4.62 -8.48 25.23
CA LEU A 367 4.10 -7.90 26.46
C LEU A 367 4.05 -6.40 26.31
N LYS A 368 3.00 -5.76 26.81
CA LYS A 368 2.92 -4.32 26.96
C LYS A 368 2.31 -3.95 28.30
N GLY A 369 2.73 -2.81 28.78
CA GLY A 369 2.25 -2.34 30.06
C GLY A 369 2.60 -0.90 30.33
N ASN A 370 2.12 -0.40 31.46
CA ASN A 370 2.43 0.92 31.94
C ASN A 370 2.56 0.93 33.45
N PHE A 371 3.36 1.87 33.96
CA PHE A 371 3.52 2.13 35.39
C PHE A 371 4.05 3.55 35.62
N ASP A 372 3.87 4.07 36.81
CA ASP A 372 4.33 5.40 37.17
C ASP A 372 5.75 5.34 37.76
N ILE A 373 6.63 6.22 37.28
CA ILE A 373 7.97 6.42 37.85
C ILE A 373 8.12 7.91 38.23
N GLY A 374 8.05 8.22 39.53
CA GLY A 374 8.16 9.58 40.00
C GLY A 374 7.15 10.50 39.32
N ASN A 375 7.63 11.47 38.54
CA ASN A 375 6.80 12.43 37.80
C ASN A 375 6.46 11.99 36.37
N PHE A 376 6.74 10.75 36.00
CA PHE A 376 6.49 10.22 34.66
C PHE A 376 5.53 9.03 34.71
N LYS A 377 4.72 8.90 33.65
CA LYS A 377 4.05 7.68 33.26
C LYS A 377 4.95 6.97 32.25
N ASN A 378 5.29 5.74 32.53
CA ASN A 378 6.04 4.87 31.62
C ASN A 378 5.06 3.97 30.86
N GLU A 379 5.26 3.80 29.55
CA GLU A 379 4.54 2.86 28.70
C GLU A 379 5.58 2.06 27.90
N TYR A 380 5.58 0.73 28.05
CA TYR A 380 6.54 -0.14 27.37
C TYR A 380 5.85 -1.22 26.53
N ALA A 381 6.56 -1.66 25.49
CA ALA A 381 6.19 -2.82 24.69
C ALA A 381 7.44 -3.64 24.34
N LEU A 382 7.37 -4.94 24.60
CA LEU A 382 8.34 -5.94 24.18
C LEU A 382 7.67 -6.87 23.19
N ASN A 383 8.32 -7.16 22.06
CA ASN A 383 7.86 -8.10 21.05
C ASN A 383 8.97 -9.03 20.59
N ILE A 384 8.61 -10.27 20.34
CA ILE A 384 9.41 -11.23 19.59
C ILE A 384 8.57 -11.72 18.41
N ASP A 385 9.18 -11.85 17.24
CA ASP A 385 8.48 -12.32 16.06
C ASP A 385 9.36 -13.18 15.16
N ARG A 386 8.69 -14.01 14.38
CA ARG A 386 9.32 -14.84 13.36
C ARG A 386 8.42 -14.98 12.16
N SER A 387 9.00 -14.86 10.98
CA SER A 387 8.32 -15.08 9.71
C SER A 387 9.10 -16.04 8.82
N TRP A 388 8.36 -16.78 8.01
CA TRP A 388 8.87 -17.70 7.01
C TRP A 388 8.25 -17.31 5.67
N PHE A 389 9.09 -16.95 4.72
CA PHE A 389 8.68 -16.66 3.36
C PHE A 389 9.29 -17.68 2.42
N ARG A 390 8.44 -18.35 1.64
CA ARG A 390 8.85 -19.28 0.60
C ARG A 390 8.42 -18.73 -0.76
N ARG A 391 9.33 -18.76 -1.71
CA ARG A 391 9.05 -18.43 -3.10
C ARG A 391 9.55 -19.53 -4.03
N ALA A 392 8.69 -19.90 -4.99
CA ALA A 392 9.05 -20.78 -6.08
C ALA A 392 8.73 -20.12 -7.42
N ARG A 393 9.62 -20.25 -8.42
CA ARG A 393 9.45 -19.68 -9.77
C ARG A 393 10.20 -20.49 -10.81
N VAL A 394 9.94 -20.21 -12.08
CA VAL A 394 10.81 -20.68 -13.18
C VAL A 394 12.18 -20.04 -13.05
N ASN A 395 13.24 -20.84 -13.11
CA ASN A 395 14.61 -20.33 -13.07
C ASN A 395 15.06 -19.82 -14.44
N ASN A 396 14.95 -20.67 -15.46
CA ASN A 396 15.37 -20.36 -16.83
C ASN A 396 14.18 -20.56 -17.77
N VAL A 397 13.66 -19.46 -18.32
CA VAL A 397 12.67 -19.55 -19.39
C VAL A 397 13.37 -20.00 -20.66
N THR A 398 12.88 -21.07 -21.26
CA THR A 398 13.43 -21.59 -22.52
C THR A 398 13.27 -20.59 -23.66
N ALA A 399 14.08 -20.68 -24.71
CA ALA A 399 13.97 -19.81 -25.87
C ALA A 399 12.59 -19.90 -26.55
N ALA A 400 11.97 -21.09 -26.52
CA ALA A 400 10.63 -21.34 -27.06
C ALA A 400 9.54 -20.55 -26.31
N ASN A 401 9.77 -20.19 -25.03
CA ASN A 401 8.85 -19.45 -24.18
C ASN A 401 9.26 -17.96 -23.99
N LYS A 402 10.12 -17.45 -24.88
CA LYS A 402 10.47 -16.02 -25.00
C LYS A 402 9.89 -15.48 -26.29
N TYR A 403 8.91 -14.60 -26.18
CA TYR A 403 8.16 -14.09 -27.34
C TYR A 403 8.52 -12.63 -27.61
N SER A 404 8.99 -12.37 -28.84
CA SER A 404 9.25 -11.01 -29.28
C SER A 404 7.92 -10.28 -29.51
N VAL A 405 7.82 -9.10 -28.94
CA VAL A 405 6.65 -8.22 -29.05
C VAL A 405 7.12 -6.91 -29.67
N SER A 406 6.34 -6.39 -30.59
CA SER A 406 6.56 -5.08 -31.20
C SER A 406 5.26 -4.32 -31.37
N GLY A 407 5.37 -3.01 -31.46
CA GLY A 407 4.23 -2.13 -31.68
C GLY A 407 4.67 -0.68 -31.78
N ASN A 408 3.69 0.18 -31.81
CA ASN A 408 3.88 1.62 -31.78
C ASN A 408 2.93 2.24 -30.75
N ILE A 409 3.40 3.23 -29.99
CA ILE A 409 2.61 3.85 -28.91
C ILE A 409 1.30 4.49 -29.38
N TYR A 410 1.21 4.89 -30.66
CA TYR A 410 0.01 5.52 -31.22
C TYR A 410 -0.99 4.50 -31.77
N THR A 411 -0.55 3.33 -32.21
CA THR A 411 -1.40 2.29 -32.81
C THR A 411 -1.60 1.07 -31.91
N GLY A 412 -0.78 0.91 -30.87
CA GLY A 412 -0.82 -0.22 -29.94
C GLY A 412 0.08 -1.40 -30.33
N CYS A 413 -0.10 -2.52 -29.66
CA CYS A 413 0.64 -3.76 -29.93
C CYS A 413 -0.03 -4.52 -31.07
N THR A 414 0.77 -4.96 -32.05
CA THR A 414 0.29 -5.71 -33.23
C THR A 414 0.72 -7.18 -33.22
N THR A 415 1.44 -7.61 -32.19
CA THR A 415 1.97 -8.97 -32.11
C THR A 415 0.85 -9.99 -31.86
N PRO A 416 0.69 -11.00 -32.72
CA PRO A 416 -0.32 -12.03 -32.52
C PRO A 416 -0.02 -12.93 -31.32
N LYS A 417 -1.04 -13.60 -30.80
CA LYS A 417 -0.89 -14.56 -29.69
C LYS A 417 -0.01 -15.73 -30.12
N PRO A 418 1.10 -16.00 -29.43
CA PRO A 418 1.93 -17.16 -29.71
C PRO A 418 1.30 -18.45 -29.19
N ASN A 419 1.83 -19.59 -29.65
CA ASN A 419 1.56 -20.86 -28.99
C ASN A 419 2.40 -20.95 -27.71
N ILE A 420 1.74 -21.08 -26.57
CA ILE A 420 2.36 -20.97 -25.24
C ILE A 420 2.48 -22.35 -24.61
N THR A 421 3.68 -22.66 -24.16
CA THR A 421 3.98 -23.80 -23.30
C THR A 421 4.55 -23.30 -21.97
N TRP A 422 4.51 -24.15 -20.92
CA TRP A 422 4.99 -23.77 -19.60
C TRP A 422 6.32 -24.47 -19.27
N ASP A 423 7.29 -23.71 -18.84
CA ASP A 423 8.52 -24.24 -18.27
C ASP A 423 8.28 -24.68 -16.81
N PRO A 424 8.98 -25.71 -16.32
CA PRO A 424 8.82 -26.17 -14.95
C PRO A 424 9.33 -25.13 -13.94
N VAL A 425 8.68 -25.06 -12.80
CA VAL A 425 9.11 -24.26 -11.66
C VAL A 425 10.24 -24.98 -10.94
N THR A 426 11.46 -24.47 -11.08
CA THR A 426 12.68 -25.15 -10.59
C THR A 426 13.45 -24.33 -9.55
N LYS A 427 13.31 -23.00 -9.56
CA LYS A 427 13.97 -22.14 -8.58
C LYS A 427 13.11 -21.94 -7.35
N GLN A 428 13.67 -22.27 -6.19
CA GLN A 428 13.01 -22.09 -4.90
C GLN A 428 13.97 -21.48 -3.88
N TYR A 429 13.46 -20.59 -3.04
CA TYR A 429 14.17 -20.15 -1.84
C TYR A 429 13.21 -19.94 -0.69
N THR A 430 13.75 -20.03 0.51
CA THR A 430 13.04 -19.79 1.77
C THR A 430 13.84 -18.79 2.58
N THR A 431 13.20 -17.70 2.97
CA THR A 431 13.75 -16.70 3.88
C THR A 431 13.06 -16.81 5.24
N VAL A 432 13.85 -16.98 6.28
CA VAL A 432 13.40 -16.93 7.67
C VAL A 432 13.91 -15.65 8.28
N MET A 433 12.99 -14.89 8.87
CA MET A 433 13.33 -13.69 9.63
C MET A 433 12.94 -13.90 11.07
N THR A 434 13.81 -13.55 12.00
CA THR A 434 13.55 -13.62 13.44
C THR A 434 13.97 -12.31 14.07
N GLY A 435 13.10 -11.71 14.88
CA GLY A 435 13.37 -10.42 15.48
C GLY A 435 12.84 -10.27 16.90
N TRP A 436 13.30 -9.21 17.53
CA TRP A 436 12.76 -8.70 18.77
C TRP A 436 12.78 -7.17 18.76
N SER A 437 11.84 -6.58 19.48
CA SER A 437 11.72 -5.12 19.62
C SER A 437 11.45 -4.77 21.07
N LEU A 438 12.06 -3.70 21.53
CA LEU A 438 11.71 -3.05 22.78
C LEU A 438 11.47 -1.57 22.49
N ILE A 439 10.30 -1.08 22.90
CA ILE A 439 9.95 0.35 22.81
C ILE A 439 9.47 0.79 24.18
N ASP A 440 9.90 1.94 24.60
CA ASP A 440 9.56 2.56 25.85
C ASP A 440 9.26 4.04 25.66
N THR A 441 8.20 4.53 26.33
CA THR A 441 7.77 5.92 26.28
C THR A 441 7.58 6.45 27.69
N LEU A 442 8.32 7.51 28.01
CA LEU A 442 8.19 8.26 29.25
C LEU A 442 7.39 9.54 28.98
N THR A 443 6.24 9.68 29.60
CA THR A 443 5.40 10.87 29.50
C THR A 443 5.32 11.58 30.84
N THR A 444 5.55 12.89 30.88
CA THR A 444 5.38 13.68 32.10
C THR A 444 3.92 13.61 32.58
N LYS A 445 3.67 13.67 33.89
CA LYS A 445 2.30 13.55 34.46
C LYS A 445 1.33 14.63 33.97
N ASP A 446 1.85 15.80 33.59
CA ASP A 446 1.05 16.83 32.95
C ASP A 446 0.75 16.55 31.46
N GLY A 447 1.27 15.45 30.91
CA GLY A 447 1.07 15.03 29.54
C GLY A 447 1.75 15.91 28.47
N LYS A 448 2.60 16.88 28.88
CA LYS A 448 3.19 17.82 27.93
C LYS A 448 4.37 17.27 27.16
N LEU A 449 5.23 16.51 27.81
CA LEU A 449 6.43 15.96 27.21
C LEU A 449 6.35 14.45 27.18
N ALA A 450 6.54 13.84 26.01
CA ALA A 450 6.77 12.41 25.89
C ALA A 450 8.07 12.14 25.13
N ILE A 451 8.87 11.23 25.68
CA ILE A 451 10.13 10.75 25.11
C ILE A 451 9.97 9.27 24.83
N THR A 452 10.08 8.89 23.57
CA THR A 452 10.05 7.49 23.14
C THR A 452 11.44 7.05 22.74
N GLY A 453 11.88 5.91 23.25
CA GLY A 453 13.11 5.24 22.85
C GLY A 453 12.84 3.79 22.51
N GLY A 454 13.60 3.23 21.59
CA GLY A 454 13.42 1.84 21.26
C GLY A 454 14.54 1.29 20.39
N VAL A 455 14.55 -0.02 20.32
CA VAL A 455 15.48 -0.80 19.49
C VAL A 455 14.75 -1.97 18.86
N HIS A 456 15.02 -2.18 17.60
CA HIS A 456 14.60 -3.38 16.88
C HIS A 456 15.82 -4.11 16.35
N HIS A 457 15.91 -5.42 16.63
CA HIS A 457 16.94 -6.29 16.07
C HIS A 457 16.29 -7.41 15.29
N HIS A 458 16.82 -7.71 14.10
CA HIS A 458 16.45 -8.92 13.42
C HIS A 458 17.59 -9.59 12.67
N SER A 459 17.45 -10.89 12.49
CA SER A 459 18.28 -11.74 11.64
C SER A 459 17.46 -12.25 10.48
N VAL A 460 18.11 -12.36 9.33
CA VAL A 460 17.57 -12.89 8.07
C VAL A 460 18.42 -14.07 7.66
N ASP A 461 17.77 -15.15 7.30
CA ASP A 461 18.40 -16.40 6.87
C ASP A 461 17.69 -16.89 5.61
N THR A 462 18.35 -16.79 4.47
CA THR A 462 17.81 -17.22 3.18
C THR A 462 18.53 -18.47 2.68
N SER A 463 17.78 -19.56 2.51
CA SER A 463 18.26 -20.80 1.91
C SER A 463 17.77 -20.92 0.45
N HIS A 464 18.68 -21.27 -0.43
CA HIS A 464 18.45 -21.44 -1.86
C HIS A 464 18.44 -22.94 -2.22
N ASN A 465 17.36 -23.37 -2.87
CA ASN A 465 17.17 -24.74 -3.36
C ASN A 465 16.97 -24.70 -4.88
N ASP A 466 17.85 -24.02 -5.59
CA ASP A 466 17.82 -24.03 -7.04
C ASP A 466 18.83 -25.05 -7.58
N ASP A 467 18.47 -25.65 -8.71
CA ASP A 467 18.99 -26.91 -9.21
C ASP A 467 20.40 -26.87 -9.80
N LYS A 468 21.04 -25.70 -9.99
CA LYS A 468 22.31 -25.66 -10.77
C LYS A 468 23.40 -24.71 -10.27
N THR A 469 23.10 -23.62 -9.60
CA THR A 469 24.11 -22.59 -9.27
C THR A 469 24.17 -22.17 -7.81
N ALA A 470 23.18 -22.47 -7.03
CA ALA A 470 23.07 -22.06 -5.64
C ALA A 470 22.39 -23.09 -4.72
N SER A 471 22.25 -24.34 -5.16
CA SER A 471 21.68 -25.41 -4.34
C SER A 471 22.48 -25.57 -3.04
N GLY A 472 21.79 -25.46 -1.90
CA GLY A 472 22.41 -25.51 -0.58
C GLY A 472 23.08 -24.21 -0.11
N ARG A 473 23.10 -23.15 -0.92
CA ARG A 473 23.60 -21.84 -0.48
C ARG A 473 22.68 -21.25 0.58
N ARG A 474 23.29 -20.68 1.60
CA ARG A 474 22.61 -20.02 2.71
C ARG A 474 23.21 -18.64 2.94
N ASP A 475 22.36 -17.61 2.84
CA ASP A 475 22.75 -16.23 3.08
C ASP A 475 22.22 -15.78 4.44
N GLN A 476 23.07 -15.30 5.31
CA GLN A 476 22.71 -14.84 6.65
C GLN A 476 23.16 -13.41 6.86
N SER A 477 22.26 -12.60 7.43
CA SER A 477 22.56 -11.23 7.80
C SER A 477 21.73 -10.81 9.02
N SER A 478 22.18 -9.80 9.75
CA SER A 478 21.45 -9.22 10.86
C SER A 478 21.68 -7.72 10.93
N ALA A 479 20.74 -7.01 11.51
CA ALA A 479 20.89 -5.59 11.78
C ALA A 479 20.08 -5.16 13.00
N THR A 480 20.54 -4.07 13.60
CA THR A 480 19.88 -3.41 14.72
C THR A 480 19.52 -1.99 14.30
N SER A 481 18.27 -1.60 14.52
CA SER A 481 17.71 -0.29 14.17
C SER A 481 17.25 0.42 15.45
N PRO A 482 17.93 1.49 15.86
CA PRO A 482 17.46 2.35 16.94
C PRO A 482 16.28 3.20 16.47
N ILE A 483 15.42 3.56 17.41
CA ILE A 483 14.28 4.46 17.21
C ILE A 483 14.27 5.43 18.37
N TRP A 484 14.03 6.69 18.10
CA TRP A 484 13.67 7.64 19.14
C TRP A 484 12.65 8.65 18.62
N GLY A 485 11.84 9.16 19.50
CA GLY A 485 10.84 10.16 19.24
C GLY A 485 10.65 11.08 20.44
N LEU A 486 10.32 12.32 20.14
CA LEU A 486 10.00 13.35 21.12
C LEU A 486 8.70 14.02 20.71
N THR A 487 7.76 14.19 21.63
CA THR A 487 6.61 15.08 21.46
C THR A 487 6.57 16.09 22.60
N TYR A 488 6.31 17.36 22.26
CA TYR A 488 6.10 18.42 23.23
C TYR A 488 4.82 19.18 22.91
N LYS A 489 3.82 19.10 23.80
CA LYS A 489 2.56 19.88 23.71
C LYS A 489 2.81 21.32 24.16
N VAL A 490 2.93 22.22 23.20
CA VAL A 490 3.02 23.66 23.45
C VAL A 490 1.73 24.15 24.12
N ASN A 491 0.61 23.61 23.70
CA ASN A 491 -0.72 23.78 24.29
C ASN A 491 -1.57 22.53 23.99
N PRO A 492 -2.80 22.38 24.51
CA PRO A 492 -3.62 21.17 24.29
C PRO A 492 -3.89 20.83 22.82
N ASN A 493 -3.80 21.82 21.94
CA ASN A 493 -4.11 21.67 20.52
C ASN A 493 -2.88 21.69 19.60
N THR A 494 -1.68 21.90 20.15
CA THR A 494 -0.45 22.06 19.34
C THR A 494 0.69 21.24 19.91
N THR A 495 1.22 20.33 19.10
CA THR A 495 2.36 19.48 19.44
C THR A 495 3.49 19.72 18.45
N VAL A 496 4.70 19.95 18.96
CA VAL A 496 5.95 19.86 18.20
C VAL A 496 6.53 18.49 18.43
N TYR A 497 7.07 17.86 17.38
CA TYR A 497 7.69 16.55 17.50
C TYR A 497 8.99 16.45 16.70
N ALA A 498 9.83 15.51 17.10
CA ALA A 498 11.00 15.09 16.34
C ALA A 498 11.16 13.58 16.45
N ASN A 499 11.71 12.95 15.41
CA ASN A 499 12.02 11.53 15.44
C ASN A 499 13.26 11.17 14.64
N HIS A 500 13.79 9.99 14.97
CA HIS A 500 14.75 9.24 14.18
C HIS A 500 14.28 7.80 14.07
N THR A 501 14.23 7.29 12.83
CA THR A 501 13.85 5.93 12.54
C THR A 501 14.79 5.31 11.51
N GLU A 502 15.01 3.99 11.63
CA GLU A 502 15.83 3.24 10.67
C GLU A 502 15.07 1.99 10.20
N THR A 503 15.32 1.60 8.97
CA THR A 503 14.98 0.28 8.42
C THR A 503 16.14 -0.24 7.59
N PHE A 504 16.08 -1.50 7.20
CA PHE A 504 17.09 -2.07 6.32
C PHE A 504 16.46 -3.08 5.35
N SER A 505 17.13 -3.22 4.21
CA SER A 505 16.86 -4.25 3.23
C SER A 505 17.77 -5.44 3.49
N GLU A 506 17.32 -6.61 3.11
CA GLU A 506 18.13 -7.83 3.19
C GLU A 506 19.51 -7.63 2.55
N GLY A 507 20.52 -8.22 3.16
CA GLY A 507 21.83 -8.37 2.55
C GLY A 507 21.79 -9.44 1.44
N GLY A 508 22.94 -9.77 0.91
CA GLY A 508 23.06 -10.76 -0.15
C GLY A 508 24.48 -11.25 -0.27
N VAL A 509 24.82 -11.74 -1.45
CA VAL A 509 26.19 -12.15 -1.80
C VAL A 509 26.62 -11.42 -3.05
N VAL A 510 27.86 -10.96 -3.06
CA VAL A 510 28.44 -10.28 -4.21
C VAL A 510 28.50 -11.24 -5.42
N SER A 511 27.90 -10.79 -6.52
CA SER A 511 27.83 -11.54 -7.77
C SER A 511 29.20 -11.77 -8.38
N PRO A 512 29.35 -12.76 -9.30
CA PRO A 512 30.57 -12.93 -10.07
C PRO A 512 31.00 -11.69 -10.84
N GLY A 513 32.32 -11.52 -11.00
CA GLY A 513 32.90 -10.40 -11.74
C GLY A 513 33.45 -9.26 -10.87
N TYR A 514 33.36 -9.38 -9.56
CA TYR A 514 33.97 -8.44 -8.60
C TYR A 514 35.09 -9.10 -7.81
N LEU A 515 36.04 -8.29 -7.30
CA LEU A 515 37.18 -8.81 -6.51
C LEU A 515 36.71 -9.47 -5.19
N ASN A 516 35.58 -9.04 -4.67
CA ASN A 516 34.98 -9.63 -3.48
C ASN A 516 33.77 -10.53 -3.79
N GLU A 517 33.82 -11.18 -4.96
CA GLU A 517 32.88 -12.24 -5.36
C GLU A 517 32.68 -13.26 -4.23
N GLY A 518 31.41 -13.64 -3.99
CA GLY A 518 31.07 -14.60 -2.95
C GLY A 518 31.07 -14.04 -1.53
N SER A 519 31.51 -12.79 -1.30
CA SER A 519 31.43 -12.15 0.03
C SER A 519 30.00 -11.79 0.37
N THR A 520 29.66 -11.82 1.65
CA THR A 520 28.35 -11.36 2.14
C THR A 520 28.21 -9.85 2.00
N ILE A 521 27.13 -9.41 1.40
CA ILE A 521 26.69 -8.00 1.38
C ILE A 521 25.90 -7.77 2.66
N PRO A 522 26.29 -6.81 3.53
CA PRO A 522 25.51 -6.48 4.71
C PRO A 522 24.13 -5.90 4.32
N PRO A 523 23.14 -5.90 5.23
CA PRO A 523 21.88 -5.21 5.00
C PRO A 523 22.08 -3.73 4.69
N SER A 524 21.46 -3.22 3.62
CA SER A 524 21.49 -1.79 3.31
C SER A 524 20.50 -1.04 4.19
N LYS A 525 20.96 0.08 4.79
CA LYS A 525 20.16 0.87 5.72
C LYS A 525 19.49 2.06 5.04
N THR A 526 18.27 2.36 5.48
CA THR A 526 17.59 3.63 5.24
C THR A 526 17.29 4.27 6.58
N LYS A 527 17.65 5.55 6.72
CA LYS A 527 17.51 6.35 7.95
C LYS A 527 16.68 7.57 7.67
N GLN A 528 15.86 7.97 8.65
CA GLN A 528 15.11 9.22 8.64
C GLN A 528 15.38 10.03 9.89
N ASN A 529 15.49 11.35 9.71
CA ASN A 529 15.31 12.34 10.75
C ASN A 529 14.16 13.24 10.33
N GLU A 530 13.25 13.51 11.24
CA GLU A 530 12.07 14.33 10.99
C GLU A 530 11.80 15.26 12.17
N ILE A 531 11.35 16.46 11.87
CA ILE A 531 10.79 17.41 12.82
C ILE A 531 9.48 17.95 12.27
N GLY A 532 8.49 18.16 13.12
CA GLY A 532 7.21 18.67 12.66
C GLY A 532 6.36 19.32 13.75
N VAL A 533 5.26 19.87 13.29
CA VAL A 533 4.21 20.48 14.13
C VAL A 533 2.88 19.93 13.70
N LYS A 534 2.08 19.52 14.67
CA LYS A 534 0.67 19.13 14.50
C LYS A 534 -0.20 20.07 15.32
N MET A 535 -1.24 20.60 14.70
CA MET A 535 -2.10 21.60 15.33
C MET A 535 -3.58 21.33 14.98
N LYS A 536 -4.41 21.21 16.01
CA LYS A 536 -5.88 21.26 15.88
C LYS A 536 -6.33 22.71 15.99
N SER A 537 -7.00 23.24 14.97
CA SER A 537 -7.54 24.59 14.92
C SER A 537 -8.99 24.55 14.46
N GLY A 538 -9.93 24.72 15.38
CA GLY A 538 -11.34 24.46 15.10
C GLY A 538 -11.56 23.03 14.68
N ALA A 539 -12.20 22.84 13.53
CA ALA A 539 -12.45 21.53 12.92
C ALA A 539 -11.31 21.03 12.02
N PHE A 540 -10.14 21.69 12.03
CA PHE A 540 -8.98 21.32 11.22
C PHE A 540 -7.87 20.67 12.03
N LEU A 541 -7.24 19.68 11.42
CA LEU A 541 -5.91 19.19 11.76
C LEU A 541 -4.92 19.71 10.71
N HIS A 542 -3.90 20.42 11.17
CA HIS A 542 -2.75 20.86 10.38
C HIS A 542 -1.53 20.04 10.76
N THR A 543 -0.79 19.58 9.78
CA THR A 543 0.50 18.92 9.98
C THR A 543 1.53 19.54 9.06
N LEU A 544 2.64 20.03 9.62
CA LEU A 544 3.81 20.49 8.90
C LEU A 544 4.99 19.64 9.33
N SER A 545 5.70 19.03 8.39
CA SER A 545 6.91 18.26 8.68
C SER A 545 8.05 18.60 7.74
N ALA A 546 9.27 18.57 8.28
CA ALA A 546 10.52 18.62 7.55
C ALA A 546 11.26 17.31 7.78
N PHE A 547 11.75 16.67 6.73
CA PHE A 547 12.42 15.39 6.83
C PHE A 547 13.71 15.33 6.00
N LYS A 548 14.58 14.43 6.42
CA LYS A 548 15.75 14.00 5.68
C LYS A 548 15.86 12.48 5.76
N ASN A 549 15.77 11.81 4.61
CA ASN A 549 16.00 10.37 4.46
C ASN A 549 17.33 10.13 3.74
N THR A 550 18.08 9.14 4.21
CA THR A 550 19.31 8.66 3.54
C THR A 550 19.17 7.17 3.31
N GLN A 551 19.35 6.74 2.07
CA GLN A 551 19.29 5.35 1.67
C GLN A 551 20.65 4.92 1.11
N GLN A 552 21.25 3.88 1.70
CA GLN A 552 22.47 3.30 1.16
C GLN A 552 22.19 2.70 -0.21
N SER A 553 23.14 2.88 -1.12
CA SER A 553 23.13 2.30 -2.47
C SER A 553 24.44 1.60 -2.77
N SER A 554 24.38 0.64 -3.68
CA SER A 554 25.58 -0.06 -4.16
C SER A 554 26.36 0.82 -5.11
N ILE A 555 27.69 0.75 -5.00
CA ILE A 555 28.64 1.30 -5.96
C ILE A 555 29.77 0.29 -6.23
N THR A 556 30.39 0.43 -7.38
CA THR A 556 31.62 -0.29 -7.71
C THR A 556 32.83 0.64 -7.54
N VAL A 557 33.86 0.17 -6.85
CA VAL A 557 35.07 0.96 -6.60
C VAL A 557 36.24 0.29 -7.33
N PRO A 558 36.99 0.99 -8.18
CA PRO A 558 38.18 0.43 -8.83
C PRO A 558 39.21 -0.03 -7.79
N ASP A 559 39.89 -1.13 -8.06
CA ASP A 559 40.99 -1.56 -7.20
C ASP A 559 42.18 -0.59 -7.31
N SER A 560 42.85 -0.34 -6.20
CA SER A 560 43.98 0.58 -6.16
C SER A 560 45.24 0.03 -6.89
N LYS A 561 45.32 -1.30 -7.04
CA LYS A 561 46.44 -1.99 -7.70
C LYS A 561 46.16 -2.30 -9.16
N ASP A 562 44.89 -2.55 -9.50
CA ASP A 562 44.46 -2.87 -10.86
C ASP A 562 43.13 -2.18 -11.15
N PRO A 563 43.12 -0.94 -11.69
CA PRO A 563 41.89 -0.17 -11.96
C PRO A 563 40.92 -0.82 -12.95
N SER A 564 41.31 -1.90 -13.63
CA SER A 564 40.40 -2.69 -14.47
C SER A 564 39.49 -3.64 -13.69
N LYS A 565 39.80 -3.86 -12.40
CA LYS A 565 39.04 -4.70 -11.48
C LYS A 565 38.26 -3.83 -10.46
N PHE A 566 37.14 -4.32 -10.00
CA PHE A 566 36.22 -3.54 -9.16
C PHE A 566 35.81 -4.31 -7.90
N TRP A 567 35.67 -3.57 -6.81
CA TRP A 567 35.03 -4.01 -5.59
C TRP A 567 33.57 -3.59 -5.60
N TYR A 568 32.67 -4.47 -5.18
CA TYR A 568 31.28 -4.12 -4.91
C TYR A 568 31.11 -3.67 -3.45
N THR A 569 30.52 -2.51 -3.22
CA THR A 569 30.33 -1.94 -1.85
C THR A 569 28.96 -1.28 -1.71
N LEU A 570 28.48 -1.09 -0.45
CA LEU A 570 27.30 -0.32 -0.11
C LEU A 570 27.65 1.11 0.37
N ASN A 571 28.70 1.70 -0.16
CA ASN A 571 29.16 3.03 0.25
C ASN A 571 28.50 4.19 -0.52
N GLY A 572 27.67 3.91 -1.51
CA GLY A 572 26.85 4.89 -2.19
C GLY A 572 25.66 5.33 -1.32
N GLU A 573 25.06 6.47 -1.64
CA GLU A 573 23.93 7.01 -0.91
C GLU A 573 23.00 7.80 -1.83
N ASN A 574 21.68 7.71 -1.58
CA ASN A 574 20.67 8.61 -2.09
C ASN A 574 20.11 9.41 -0.91
N GLU A 575 20.01 10.71 -1.08
CA GLU A 575 19.49 11.63 -0.06
C GLU A 575 18.16 12.22 -0.54
N TYR A 576 17.15 12.21 0.32
CA TYR A 576 15.81 12.76 0.08
C TYR A 576 15.49 13.75 1.19
N LYS A 577 15.30 15.01 0.84
CA LYS A 577 14.93 16.09 1.76
C LYS A 577 13.61 16.68 1.35
N GLY A 578 12.76 17.02 2.30
CA GLY A 578 11.47 17.61 1.95
C GLY A 578 10.77 18.35 3.06
N LEU A 579 9.76 19.08 2.64
CA LEU A 579 8.76 19.72 3.47
C LEU A 579 7.38 19.22 3.03
N GLU A 580 6.55 18.87 3.98
CA GLU A 580 5.17 18.42 3.76
C GLU A 580 4.23 19.24 4.62
N TYR A 581 3.12 19.67 4.03
CA TYR A 581 2.05 20.33 4.75
C TYR A 581 0.72 19.71 4.38
N SER A 582 -0.09 19.41 5.38
CA SER A 582 -1.48 19.00 5.19
C SER A 582 -2.41 19.79 6.09
N ALA A 583 -3.63 20.02 5.58
CA ALA A 583 -4.74 20.62 6.33
C ALA A 583 -6.02 19.83 6.01
N VAL A 584 -6.59 19.21 7.03
CA VAL A 584 -7.73 18.31 6.88
C VAL A 584 -8.82 18.68 7.88
N GLY A 585 -10.04 18.88 7.40
CA GLY A 585 -11.14 19.24 8.28
C GLY A 585 -12.34 19.85 7.58
N ALA A 586 -13.22 20.48 8.35
CA ALA A 586 -14.39 21.19 7.87
C ALA A 586 -14.13 22.70 7.82
N LEU A 587 -14.26 23.30 6.65
CA LEU A 587 -14.20 24.76 6.44
C LEU A 587 -15.47 25.44 6.99
N SER A 588 -16.57 24.72 6.95
CA SER A 588 -17.86 25.10 7.50
C SER A 588 -18.75 23.87 7.61
N ASP A 589 -19.96 24.00 8.13
CA ASP A 589 -20.95 22.90 8.17
C ASP A 589 -21.25 22.31 6.78
N LYS A 590 -21.01 23.10 5.70
CA LYS A 590 -21.28 22.70 4.33
C LYS A 590 -20.04 22.30 3.52
N TRP A 591 -18.83 22.53 4.02
CA TRP A 591 -17.61 22.29 3.26
C TRP A 591 -16.59 21.50 4.05
N ASP A 592 -16.14 20.39 3.49
CA ASP A 592 -14.97 19.65 3.96
C ASP A 592 -13.81 19.82 3.01
N MET A 593 -12.59 19.76 3.54
CA MET A 593 -11.35 19.88 2.78
C MET A 593 -10.31 18.85 3.24
N ILE A 594 -9.67 18.22 2.26
CA ILE A 594 -8.39 17.52 2.41
C ILE A 594 -7.41 18.24 1.50
N PHE A 595 -6.40 18.86 2.08
CA PHE A 595 -5.34 19.54 1.34
C PHE A 595 -3.98 18.99 1.75
N GLY A 596 -3.13 18.69 0.77
CA GLY A 596 -1.77 18.28 0.98
C GLY A 596 -0.85 18.85 -0.08
N ILE A 597 0.34 19.30 0.32
CA ILE A 597 1.41 19.74 -0.57
C ILE A 597 2.75 19.27 -0.05
N ALA A 598 3.62 18.81 -0.95
CA ALA A 598 4.97 18.38 -0.65
C ALA A 598 5.99 19.07 -1.57
N TYR A 599 7.07 19.49 -0.98
CA TYR A 599 8.32 19.84 -1.67
C TYR A 599 9.35 18.76 -1.38
N MET A 600 10.02 18.24 -2.40
CA MET A 600 11.04 17.20 -2.25
C MET A 600 12.25 17.49 -3.12
N ASP A 601 13.44 17.39 -2.53
CA ASP A 601 14.72 17.41 -3.22
C ASP A 601 15.42 16.05 -2.99
N ALA A 602 15.61 15.29 -4.06
CA ALA A 602 16.20 13.96 -4.02
C ALA A 602 17.45 13.92 -4.89
N GLU A 603 18.58 13.58 -4.29
CA GLU A 603 19.90 13.59 -4.93
C GLU A 603 20.68 12.32 -4.63
N LYS A 604 21.51 11.93 -5.60
CA LYS A 604 22.55 10.92 -5.40
C LYS A 604 23.74 11.58 -4.70
N SER A 605 24.32 10.88 -3.73
CA SER A 605 25.52 11.30 -3.02
C SER A 605 26.45 10.11 -2.79
N LYS A 606 27.71 10.37 -2.49
CA LYS A 606 28.73 9.34 -2.31
C LYS A 606 28.76 8.31 -3.45
N THR A 607 28.57 8.78 -4.68
CA THR A 607 28.64 7.93 -5.86
C THR A 607 30.09 7.56 -6.16
N GLN A 608 30.31 6.58 -7.02
CA GLN A 608 31.64 6.14 -7.42
C GLN A 608 32.52 7.33 -7.89
N GLY A 609 33.58 7.62 -7.14
CA GLY A 609 34.46 8.74 -7.41
C GLY A 609 33.78 10.12 -7.40
N GLY A 610 32.59 10.25 -6.82
CA GLY A 610 31.80 11.48 -6.80
C GLY A 610 31.20 11.89 -8.15
N LYS A 611 31.34 11.07 -9.20
CA LYS A 611 30.99 11.41 -10.58
C LYS A 611 29.53 11.80 -10.78
N ASN A 612 28.63 11.24 -9.98
CA ASN A 612 27.18 11.47 -10.07
C ASN A 612 26.63 12.20 -8.82
N ASP A 613 27.48 12.72 -7.96
CA ASP A 613 27.05 13.46 -6.78
C ASP A 613 26.27 14.72 -7.19
N GLY A 614 25.18 15.01 -6.47
CA GLY A 614 24.27 16.11 -6.77
C GLY A 614 23.30 15.85 -7.93
N ARG A 615 23.41 14.72 -8.64
CA ARG A 615 22.40 14.35 -9.65
C ARG A 615 21.09 13.97 -8.99
N LYS A 616 19.98 14.35 -9.65
CA LYS A 616 18.64 14.09 -9.13
C LYS A 616 18.28 12.61 -9.25
N VAL A 617 17.59 12.10 -8.24
CA VAL A 617 16.96 10.78 -8.30
C VAL A 617 15.78 10.83 -9.28
N CYS A 618 15.71 9.86 -10.19
CA CYS A 618 14.67 9.81 -11.23
C CYS A 618 13.29 9.55 -10.66
N GLY A 619 12.25 10.00 -11.38
CA GLY A 619 10.85 9.76 -11.01
C GLY A 619 10.32 10.64 -9.87
N ILE A 620 11.11 11.54 -9.30
CA ILE A 620 10.72 12.35 -8.16
C ILE A 620 10.49 13.81 -8.58
N PRO A 621 9.24 14.32 -8.51
CA PRO A 621 8.95 15.73 -8.76
C PRO A 621 9.38 16.57 -7.54
N LYS A 622 9.78 17.83 -7.80
CA LYS A 622 10.06 18.79 -6.71
C LYS A 622 8.81 19.20 -5.94
N TRP A 623 7.68 19.26 -6.61
CA TRP A 623 6.40 19.66 -6.03
C TRP A 623 5.34 18.65 -6.40
N SER A 624 4.53 18.27 -5.44
CA SER A 624 3.29 17.49 -5.62
C SER A 624 2.25 17.94 -4.62
N GLY A 625 0.97 17.78 -4.94
CA GLY A 625 -0.10 18.13 -4.02
C GLY A 625 -1.47 17.69 -4.49
N ASP A 626 -2.36 17.60 -3.53
CA ASP A 626 -3.77 17.27 -3.69
C ASP A 626 -4.65 18.28 -2.95
N LEU A 627 -5.77 18.64 -3.56
CA LEU A 627 -6.85 19.39 -2.95
C LEU A 627 -8.16 18.68 -3.25
N ALA A 628 -8.75 18.09 -2.23
CA ALA A 628 -10.09 17.53 -2.31
C ALA A 628 -11.07 18.36 -1.50
N LEU A 629 -12.17 18.75 -2.13
CA LEU A 629 -13.25 19.53 -1.54
C LEU A 629 -14.56 18.77 -1.67
N THR A 630 -15.32 18.75 -0.58
CA THR A 630 -16.69 18.22 -0.55
C THR A 630 -17.64 19.32 -0.12
N TYR A 631 -18.59 19.66 -0.98
CA TYR A 631 -19.67 20.61 -0.71
C TYR A 631 -20.96 19.88 -0.38
N LYS A 632 -21.57 20.21 0.76
CA LYS A 632 -22.80 19.63 1.29
C LYS A 632 -23.90 20.70 1.34
N PRO A 633 -24.65 20.96 0.24
CA PRO A 633 -25.71 21.96 0.24
C PRO A 633 -26.79 21.64 1.26
N ASP A 634 -27.07 20.36 1.46
CA ASP A 634 -28.02 19.78 2.40
C ASP A 634 -27.48 18.47 2.99
N LYS A 635 -28.29 17.74 3.80
CA LYS A 635 -27.88 16.50 4.47
C LYS A 635 -27.78 15.31 3.52
N ALA A 636 -28.48 15.35 2.38
CA ALA A 636 -28.55 14.24 1.43
C ALA A 636 -27.54 14.36 0.29
N THR A 637 -27.15 15.59 -0.08
CA THR A 637 -26.38 15.86 -1.28
C THR A 637 -24.94 16.22 -0.94
N LYS A 638 -23.98 15.63 -1.67
CA LYS A 638 -22.56 15.98 -1.62
C LYS A 638 -22.05 16.19 -3.04
N PHE A 639 -21.33 17.28 -3.29
CA PHE A 639 -20.53 17.49 -4.49
C PHE A 639 -19.06 17.35 -4.14
N ILE A 640 -18.33 16.57 -4.92
CA ILE A 640 -16.96 16.15 -4.67
C ILE A 640 -16.08 16.68 -5.77
N SER A 641 -14.94 17.25 -5.43
CA SER A 641 -13.90 17.63 -6.38
C SER A 641 -12.53 17.28 -5.83
N ARG A 642 -11.61 16.87 -6.72
CA ARG A 642 -10.21 16.64 -6.40
C ARG A 642 -9.33 17.22 -7.49
N LEU A 643 -8.37 18.03 -7.10
CA LEU A 643 -7.31 18.55 -7.95
C LEU A 643 -5.99 17.90 -7.54
N ASN A 644 -5.40 17.11 -8.42
CA ASN A 644 -4.08 16.50 -8.21
C ASN A 644 -3.04 17.20 -9.08
N TYR A 645 -1.91 17.57 -8.50
CA TYR A 645 -0.75 18.19 -9.16
C TYR A 645 0.51 17.37 -8.94
N THR A 646 1.19 17.03 -10.01
CA THR A 646 2.55 16.47 -10.02
C THR A 646 3.46 17.35 -10.86
N GLY A 647 4.51 17.86 -10.27
CA GLY A 647 5.51 18.73 -10.92
C GLY A 647 6.35 17.97 -11.94
N LYS A 648 7.20 18.72 -12.66
CA LYS A 648 8.15 18.15 -13.62
C LYS A 648 9.04 17.09 -12.96
N THR A 649 9.27 15.96 -13.65
CA THR A 649 10.16 14.88 -13.21
C THR A 649 11.21 14.56 -14.27
N ARG A 650 12.30 13.91 -13.84
CA ARG A 650 13.29 13.28 -14.72
C ARG A 650 13.12 11.79 -14.66
N ILE A 651 13.23 11.12 -15.80
CA ILE A 651 13.13 9.67 -15.92
C ILE A 651 14.48 9.04 -16.22
N HIS A 652 15.47 9.88 -16.49
CA HIS A 652 16.77 9.43 -16.90
C HIS A 652 17.85 10.46 -16.53
N ASP A 653 18.87 10.01 -15.84
CA ASP A 653 20.02 10.81 -15.41
C ASP A 653 21.29 9.94 -15.27
N THR A 654 21.59 9.10 -16.26
CA THR A 654 22.79 8.28 -16.26
C THR A 654 23.82 8.77 -17.26
N SER A 655 25.08 8.42 -17.00
CA SER A 655 26.21 8.71 -17.89
C SER A 655 26.11 8.07 -19.29
N SER A 656 25.11 7.20 -19.51
CA SER A 656 24.89 6.50 -20.77
C SER A 656 24.09 7.28 -21.81
N TYR A 657 23.49 8.42 -21.41
CA TYR A 657 22.63 9.23 -22.26
C TYR A 657 23.17 10.66 -22.34
N ALA A 658 23.12 11.22 -23.53
CA ALA A 658 23.70 12.56 -23.79
C ALA A 658 22.93 13.68 -23.07
N MET A 659 21.65 13.52 -22.78
CA MET A 659 20.79 14.54 -22.17
C MET A 659 19.79 13.91 -21.21
N PRO A 660 19.46 14.57 -20.06
CA PRO A 660 18.42 14.09 -19.17
C PRO A 660 17.05 14.25 -19.83
N ILE A 661 16.25 13.18 -19.84
CA ILE A 661 14.89 13.17 -20.36
C ILE A 661 13.92 13.51 -19.23
N GLY A 662 13.05 14.49 -19.46
CA GLY A 662 12.08 14.97 -18.49
C GLY A 662 10.63 14.74 -18.90
N ILE A 663 9.77 14.66 -17.92
CA ILE A 663 8.31 14.65 -18.07
C ILE A 663 7.77 15.98 -17.57
N SER A 664 6.83 16.57 -18.33
CA SER A 664 6.15 17.81 -17.96
C SER A 664 5.27 17.64 -16.73
N SER A 665 4.96 18.73 -16.05
CA SER A 665 4.00 18.74 -14.94
C SER A 665 2.60 18.32 -15.40
N ILE A 666 1.88 17.71 -14.47
CA ILE A 666 0.56 17.13 -14.70
C ILE A 666 -0.40 17.73 -13.67
N THR A 667 -1.57 18.15 -14.13
CA THR A 667 -2.69 18.54 -13.26
C THR A 667 -3.91 17.78 -13.71
N LEU A 668 -4.57 17.08 -12.83
CA LEU A 668 -5.78 16.31 -13.06
C LEU A 668 -6.91 16.87 -12.20
N LEU A 669 -8.12 16.86 -12.73
CA LEU A 669 -9.34 17.20 -12.02
C LEU A 669 -10.29 16.01 -12.04
N ASP A 670 -10.78 15.64 -10.86
CA ASP A 670 -11.86 14.67 -10.67
C ASP A 670 -13.07 15.39 -10.09
N LEU A 671 -14.27 15.06 -10.57
CA LEU A 671 -15.54 15.63 -10.10
C LEU A 671 -16.55 14.51 -9.83
N GLY A 672 -17.39 14.72 -8.84
CA GLY A 672 -18.44 13.77 -8.52
C GLY A 672 -19.56 14.35 -7.67
N ALA A 673 -20.59 13.54 -7.47
CA ALA A 673 -21.67 13.82 -6.58
C ALA A 673 -22.15 12.54 -5.89
N SER A 674 -22.63 12.69 -4.66
CA SER A 674 -23.26 11.62 -3.89
C SER A 674 -24.61 12.10 -3.38
N TYR A 675 -25.61 11.21 -3.40
CA TYR A 675 -26.97 11.51 -2.99
C TYR A 675 -27.54 10.37 -2.14
N ASP A 676 -27.92 10.71 -0.90
CA ASP A 676 -28.60 9.82 0.03
C ASP A 676 -30.10 9.88 -0.20
N THR A 677 -30.74 8.73 -0.41
CA THR A 677 -32.17 8.62 -0.75
C THR A 677 -32.77 7.31 -0.23
N LYS A 678 -34.04 7.08 -0.54
CA LYS A 678 -34.70 5.78 -0.34
C LYS A 678 -35.13 5.21 -1.66
N ILE A 679 -34.79 3.96 -1.90
CA ILE A 679 -35.19 3.19 -3.09
C ILE A 679 -35.90 1.93 -2.61
N ALA A 680 -37.15 1.72 -3.05
CA ALA A 680 -37.99 0.61 -2.63
C ALA A 680 -38.14 0.48 -1.08
N GLY A 681 -38.05 1.61 -0.36
CA GLY A 681 -38.17 1.66 1.10
C GLY A 681 -36.85 1.50 1.86
N TYR A 682 -35.77 1.10 1.21
CA TYR A 682 -34.43 0.95 1.80
C TYR A 682 -33.59 2.21 1.64
N ASP A 683 -32.78 2.51 2.63
CA ASP A 683 -31.81 3.61 2.55
C ASP A 683 -30.77 3.29 1.48
N ALA A 684 -30.50 4.25 0.61
CA ALA A 684 -29.59 4.08 -0.52
C ALA A 684 -28.71 5.33 -0.70
N THR A 685 -27.43 5.13 -0.95
CA THR A 685 -26.49 6.17 -1.36
C THR A 685 -26.07 5.93 -2.80
N ILE A 686 -26.34 6.90 -3.68
CA ILE A 686 -25.89 6.88 -5.08
C ILE A 686 -24.70 7.82 -5.20
N THR A 687 -23.57 7.33 -5.69
CA THR A 687 -22.36 8.12 -5.94
C THR A 687 -21.96 8.03 -7.41
N ALA A 688 -21.75 9.17 -8.04
CA ALA A 688 -21.22 9.26 -9.42
C ALA A 688 -19.92 10.06 -9.41
N MET A 689 -18.88 9.51 -10.05
CA MET A 689 -17.56 10.12 -10.17
C MET A 689 -17.11 10.16 -11.63
N CYS A 690 -16.42 11.22 -11.99
CA CYS A 690 -15.67 11.35 -13.24
C CYS A 690 -14.22 11.68 -12.90
N TYR A 691 -13.33 10.73 -13.13
CA TYR A 691 -11.89 10.89 -12.93
C TYR A 691 -11.24 11.38 -14.22
N ASN A 692 -10.20 12.23 -14.10
CA ASN A 692 -9.55 12.88 -15.23
C ASN A 692 -10.56 13.56 -16.18
N VAL A 693 -11.36 14.50 -15.65
CA VAL A 693 -12.51 15.16 -16.32
C VAL A 693 -12.13 15.71 -17.70
N PHE A 694 -10.94 16.29 -17.82
CA PHE A 694 -10.46 16.87 -19.08
C PHE A 694 -9.88 15.85 -20.05
N ASN A 695 -9.91 14.55 -19.71
CA ASN A 695 -9.34 13.46 -20.50
C ASN A 695 -7.90 13.75 -20.95
N LYS A 696 -7.08 14.28 -20.03
CA LYS A 696 -5.71 14.67 -20.31
C LYS A 696 -4.85 13.43 -20.58
N ASN A 697 -4.19 13.42 -21.71
CA ASN A 697 -3.15 12.44 -22.03
C ASN A 697 -1.81 12.89 -21.43
N TYR A 698 -1.08 11.99 -20.77
CA TYR A 698 0.18 12.33 -20.14
C TYR A 698 1.09 11.12 -19.97
N TRP A 699 2.41 11.39 -19.99
CA TRP A 699 3.41 10.47 -19.49
C TRP A 699 3.59 10.65 -17.98
N TYR A 700 3.80 9.56 -17.25
CA TYR A 700 4.28 9.62 -15.88
C TYR A 700 5.57 8.79 -15.73
N ALA A 701 6.41 9.13 -14.74
CA ALA A 701 7.60 8.35 -14.41
C ALA A 701 7.20 7.09 -13.65
N SER A 702 7.50 5.92 -14.20
CA SER A 702 7.26 4.62 -13.55
C SER A 702 8.48 4.10 -12.81
N GLY A 703 9.66 4.66 -13.06
CA GLY A 703 10.92 4.30 -12.45
C GLY A 703 12.09 4.99 -13.15
N ASP A 704 13.30 4.57 -12.81
CA ASP A 704 14.48 4.97 -13.58
C ASP A 704 14.38 4.35 -14.99
N ASN A 705 14.54 5.19 -16.01
CA ASN A 705 14.46 4.79 -17.42
C ASN A 705 13.12 4.17 -17.86
N SER A 706 12.03 4.42 -17.13
CA SER A 706 10.71 3.86 -17.43
C SER A 706 9.62 4.91 -17.34
N VAL A 707 8.71 4.88 -18.31
CA VAL A 707 7.52 5.74 -18.38
C VAL A 707 6.27 4.90 -18.50
N GLY A 708 5.15 5.45 -18.07
CA GLY A 708 3.84 4.88 -18.30
C GLY A 708 2.86 5.90 -18.84
N LEU A 709 1.79 5.42 -19.47
CA LEU A 709 0.65 6.22 -19.85
C LEU A 709 -0.27 6.42 -18.66
N GLY A 710 -0.64 7.66 -18.38
CA GLY A 710 -1.58 7.99 -17.33
C GLY A 710 -2.97 7.40 -17.58
N ALA A 711 -3.77 7.28 -16.51
CA ALA A 711 -5.12 6.77 -16.63
C ALA A 711 -6.00 7.68 -17.50
N PRO A 712 -6.77 7.12 -18.44
CA PRO A 712 -7.74 7.89 -19.22
C PRO A 712 -8.92 8.31 -18.34
N ARG A 713 -9.78 9.20 -18.87
CA ARG A 713 -11.04 9.56 -18.20
C ARG A 713 -11.87 8.32 -17.93
N ASN A 714 -12.34 8.21 -16.68
CA ASN A 714 -13.16 7.11 -16.21
C ASN A 714 -14.41 7.66 -15.51
N PHE A 715 -15.58 7.13 -15.86
CA PHE A 715 -16.83 7.37 -15.15
C PHE A 715 -17.14 6.17 -14.26
N MET A 716 -17.61 6.43 -13.07
CA MET A 716 -18.05 5.41 -12.13
C MET A 716 -19.37 5.85 -11.48
N VAL A 717 -20.32 4.95 -11.40
CA VAL A 717 -21.57 5.13 -10.66
C VAL A 717 -21.75 3.94 -9.72
N THR A 718 -22.02 4.22 -8.47
CA THR A 718 -22.30 3.18 -7.46
C THR A 718 -23.61 3.48 -6.76
N ALA A 719 -24.35 2.42 -6.41
CA ALA A 719 -25.51 2.48 -5.54
C ALA A 719 -25.26 1.52 -4.36
N ASN A 720 -25.24 2.05 -3.15
CA ASN A 720 -25.09 1.29 -1.92
C ASN A 720 -26.42 1.27 -1.19
N PHE A 721 -27.01 0.10 -1.01
CA PHE A 721 -28.27 -0.14 -0.31
C PHE A 721 -27.98 -0.64 1.10
N LYS A 722 -28.72 -0.13 2.09
CA LYS A 722 -28.67 -0.58 3.48
C LYS A 722 -29.99 -1.23 3.85
N PHE A 723 -29.93 -2.45 4.37
CA PHE A 723 -31.08 -3.26 4.75
C PHE A 723 -31.21 -3.41 6.25
#